data_879d07d9a4cb9d2807979c4f9ae41565
#
_entry.id   879d07d9a4cb9d2807979c4f9ae41565
#
_cell.length_a   1.000
_cell.length_b   1.000
_cell.length_c   1.000
_cell.angle_alpha   90.00
_cell.angle_beta   90.00
_cell.angle_gamma   90.00
#
_symmetry.space_group_name_H-M   'P 1'
#
loop_
_entity.id
_entity.type
_entity.pdbx_description
1 polymer ?
#
loop_
_entity_poly.entity_id
_entity_poly.type
_entity_poly.pdbx_seq_one_letter_code
_entity_poly.pdbx_strand_id
1 'polypeptide(L)'
;VSTGLTLVCPVRGRLKAKARNKDGLTPSEERYRVEALRHLVDLGYPVANIRVEPTIKKFGNSGRNSFRADFAVLDVPVSSIKPDDIESLLNHAVILGEVKRDNASFNSAISYQVKPMLDFAGRDDCIALYWDDVEQRVFWIERKNGSKQHKEGPLSDLPGYGKKPRTKSLTFNTIDPNKPLIQVFKRIEDILHSSSVGPSKRFSVMLQLLLIKLYDEQQHQNTPDVALTIQDFAAAGVSPSASLQITNGVLGKSVDYYQHFLPEKVDGKLQISGDLLLEVMRVLAPVRIVSMSRALIQEFYMYFAKHIYKWDLAQYFTPVALTEFIVDILNPQFGEHVKDPACGSADFLTAAFRRGQHWPDYASSIWGSDVSSEAVQVAVLNMILNGDGKTNIQQEDSLQKINSNENSADAVICNPPFGARISETKENTLENFDLGREWAVDSHGTLNPSEKLLTQQESGILFAEACVKLIRPGGRMALVVPNGYLGNRSTRYAILREFLMRHCFISAIVALPRFTFKGSGADVSASVIFCEKRTTPLTEAKLSEDYEFCVEVVNRVGWVTGDKRGKPTYLRDEEDGTLLLDEYGNSILDSDFEGCLRKVRNSTAGQAFPWLVRGHEPDPTDSEHGWSVSISSVVDDPHLTLDPKRLCRKFVELRSQIEESAHFTIGGIVDVIPEKTDSSGRSVNFLPAEVYRHVEIQDVEVGTYRSNAKRGWELPQRARHLAEPGDIFVGGIRNSVRKWFLAGENCTNVVVTNGMHRLHLKKGCEEYLVDLVAGLCSEAYRVQMRALARGADGLAEIAIEDLKDVVLPRITDPDIRSDVEPFVQRLVVGASSLEEKVESLMAEGTFSYPNPPARPDHTSLV
;
A
#
# COMPACT_ATOMS: atom_id res chain seq x y z
N VAL A 1 -18.65 -10.88 -12.54
CA VAL A 1 -20.06 -10.45 -12.59
C VAL A 1 -20.09 -8.95 -12.26
N SER A 2 -20.17 -8.10 -13.27
CA SER A 2 -20.33 -6.68 -13.08
C SER A 2 -21.70 -6.41 -12.50
N THR A 3 -21.77 -6.10 -11.23
CA THR A 3 -22.95 -5.52 -10.67
C THR A 3 -22.65 -4.07 -10.41
N GLY A 4 -23.10 -3.20 -11.31
CA GLY A 4 -23.21 -1.79 -11.00
C GLY A 4 -23.83 -1.66 -9.60
N LEU A 5 -23.32 -0.74 -8.77
CA LEU A 5 -23.77 -0.51 -7.39
C LEU A 5 -25.23 -0.03 -7.37
N THR A 6 -26.13 -0.93 -7.70
CA THR A 6 -27.57 -0.74 -7.47
C THR A 6 -27.91 -1.30 -6.09
N LEU A 7 -28.34 -0.45 -5.20
CA LEU A 7 -28.94 -0.89 -3.94
C LEU A 7 -30.23 -1.64 -4.23
N VAL A 8 -30.35 -2.84 -3.67
CA VAL A 8 -31.61 -3.58 -3.69
C VAL A 8 -32.28 -3.44 -2.33
N CYS A 9 -33.29 -2.58 -2.25
CA CYS A 9 -34.07 -2.41 -1.05
C CYS A 9 -35.11 -3.52 -0.93
N PRO A 10 -35.26 -4.17 0.24
CA PRO A 10 -36.24 -5.26 0.42
C PRO A 10 -37.70 -4.76 0.24
N VAL A 11 -37.94 -3.46 0.44
CA VAL A 11 -39.26 -2.85 0.36
C VAL A 11 -39.55 -2.22 -1.02
N ARG A 12 -38.54 -1.56 -1.62
CA ARG A 12 -38.72 -0.78 -2.86
C ARG A 12 -38.13 -1.45 -4.09
N GLY A 13 -37.48 -2.60 -3.94
CA GLY A 13 -36.79 -3.27 -5.03
C GLY A 13 -35.49 -2.56 -5.42
N ARG A 14 -35.10 -2.65 -6.70
CA ARG A 14 -33.86 -2.07 -7.21
C ARG A 14 -33.95 -0.54 -7.23
N LEU A 15 -33.03 0.13 -6.54
CA LEU A 15 -32.98 1.57 -6.43
C LEU A 15 -32.00 2.18 -7.43
N LYS A 16 -32.38 3.35 -7.97
CA LYS A 16 -31.46 4.16 -8.80
C LYS A 16 -30.46 4.97 -7.96
N ALA A 17 -30.63 5.01 -6.64
CA ALA A 17 -29.75 5.73 -5.73
C ALA A 17 -28.39 5.03 -5.64
N LYS A 18 -27.31 5.81 -5.66
CA LYS A 18 -25.95 5.30 -5.50
C LYS A 18 -25.75 4.83 -4.06
N ALA A 19 -25.12 3.66 -3.90
CA ALA A 19 -24.76 3.11 -2.57
C ALA A 19 -23.67 3.93 -1.87
N ARG A 20 -22.90 4.70 -2.64
CA ARG A 20 -21.78 5.52 -2.17
C ARG A 20 -21.96 6.97 -2.61
N ASN A 21 -21.32 7.88 -1.89
CA ASN A 21 -21.25 9.30 -2.23
C ASN A 21 -20.48 9.53 -3.55
N LYS A 22 -20.45 10.78 -4.01
CA LYS A 22 -19.76 11.18 -5.26
C LYS A 22 -18.27 10.83 -5.29
N ASP A 23 -17.63 10.70 -4.12
CA ASP A 23 -16.24 10.24 -3.97
C ASP A 23 -16.06 8.74 -4.31
N GLY A 24 -17.15 7.99 -4.42
CA GLY A 24 -17.18 6.55 -4.70
C GLY A 24 -16.69 5.67 -3.55
N LEU A 25 -16.31 6.23 -2.40
CA LEU A 25 -15.69 5.52 -1.28
C LEU A 25 -16.58 5.52 -0.03
N THR A 26 -17.24 6.63 0.27
CA THR A 26 -18.06 6.79 1.48
C THR A 26 -19.48 6.26 1.22
N PRO A 27 -20.01 5.35 2.07
CA PRO A 27 -21.38 4.91 1.97
C PRO A 27 -22.38 6.07 2.02
N SER A 28 -23.47 5.96 1.27
CA SER A 28 -24.55 6.95 1.29
C SER A 28 -25.53 6.65 2.44
N GLU A 29 -26.27 7.64 2.89
CA GLU A 29 -27.36 7.46 3.87
C GLU A 29 -28.39 6.42 3.40
N GLU A 30 -28.68 6.37 2.10
CA GLU A 30 -29.57 5.38 1.51
C GLU A 30 -29.08 3.94 1.69
N ARG A 31 -27.76 3.71 1.70
CA ARG A 31 -27.20 2.40 2.00
C ARG A 31 -27.56 1.95 3.43
N TYR A 32 -27.35 2.81 4.41
CA TYR A 32 -27.70 2.51 5.80
C TYR A 32 -29.20 2.34 6.01
N ARG A 33 -30.04 3.08 5.26
CA ARG A 33 -31.49 2.86 5.25
C ARG A 33 -31.84 1.45 4.74
N VAL A 34 -31.20 1.00 3.67
CA VAL A 34 -31.42 -0.36 3.13
C VAL A 34 -30.94 -1.42 4.12
N GLU A 35 -29.80 -1.20 4.80
CA GLU A 35 -29.30 -2.11 5.84
C GLU A 35 -30.27 -2.22 7.01
N ALA A 36 -30.78 -1.11 7.52
CA ALA A 36 -31.80 -1.12 8.58
C ALA A 36 -33.06 -1.88 8.16
N LEU A 37 -33.53 -1.66 6.93
CA LEU A 37 -34.71 -2.35 6.40
C LEU A 37 -34.49 -3.86 6.21
N ARG A 38 -33.30 -4.28 5.78
CA ARG A 38 -32.94 -5.70 5.68
C ARG A 38 -32.94 -6.37 7.05
N HIS A 39 -32.30 -5.72 8.02
CA HIS A 39 -32.28 -6.23 9.39
C HIS A 39 -33.67 -6.43 9.97
N LEU A 40 -34.61 -5.52 9.71
CA LEU A 40 -35.98 -5.66 10.11
C LEU A 40 -36.69 -6.86 9.43
N VAL A 41 -36.48 -7.03 8.13
CA VAL A 41 -37.06 -8.15 7.38
C VAL A 41 -36.49 -9.49 7.89
N ASP A 42 -35.20 -9.54 8.18
CA ASP A 42 -34.51 -10.73 8.74
C ASP A 42 -35.04 -11.08 10.15
N LEU A 43 -35.48 -10.09 10.93
CA LEU A 43 -36.16 -10.26 12.22
C LEU A 43 -37.64 -10.63 12.08
N GLY A 44 -38.15 -10.87 10.86
CA GLY A 44 -39.53 -11.31 10.60
C GLY A 44 -40.55 -10.18 10.48
N TYR A 45 -40.15 -8.92 10.35
CA TYR A 45 -41.08 -7.83 10.08
C TYR A 45 -41.59 -7.90 8.65
N PRO A 46 -42.94 -7.95 8.42
CA PRO A 46 -43.50 -8.11 7.08
C PRO A 46 -43.17 -6.92 6.17
N VAL A 47 -42.63 -7.17 4.97
CA VAL A 47 -42.34 -6.14 3.98
C VAL A 47 -43.56 -5.28 3.64
N ALA A 48 -44.74 -5.90 3.56
CA ALA A 48 -46.01 -5.19 3.28
C ALA A 48 -46.39 -4.16 4.35
N ASN A 49 -45.79 -4.26 5.55
CA ASN A 49 -46.07 -3.38 6.68
C ASN A 49 -45.04 -2.21 6.79
N ILE A 50 -44.06 -2.16 5.90
CA ILE A 50 -43.01 -1.15 5.94
C ILE A 50 -43.27 -0.03 4.96
N ARG A 51 -43.41 1.19 5.48
CA ARG A 51 -43.53 2.42 4.69
C ARG A 51 -42.26 3.25 4.76
N VAL A 52 -41.71 3.64 3.61
CA VAL A 52 -40.49 4.47 3.53
C VAL A 52 -40.89 5.94 3.43
N GLU A 53 -40.17 6.82 4.11
CA GLU A 53 -40.31 8.28 4.17
C GLU A 53 -41.72 8.78 4.55
N PRO A 54 -42.39 8.20 5.60
CA PRO A 54 -43.69 8.65 6.02
C PRO A 54 -43.63 10.05 6.67
N THR A 55 -44.65 10.85 6.44
CA THR A 55 -44.84 12.11 7.17
C THR A 55 -45.42 11.82 8.55
N ILE A 56 -44.72 12.32 9.59
CA ILE A 56 -45.10 12.13 11.01
C ILE A 56 -45.95 13.35 11.47
N LYS A 57 -45.58 14.55 11.03
CA LYS A 57 -46.31 15.78 11.38
C LYS A 57 -46.19 16.85 10.31
N LYS A 58 -47.24 17.60 10.07
CA LYS A 58 -47.25 18.80 9.23
C LYS A 58 -47.33 20.05 10.11
N PHE A 59 -46.51 21.04 9.80
CA PHE A 59 -46.49 22.32 10.51
C PHE A 59 -47.03 23.44 9.61
N GLY A 60 -47.93 24.29 10.13
CA GLY A 60 -48.52 25.44 9.46
C GLY A 60 -49.56 25.11 8.36
N ASN A 61 -50.34 26.11 7.98
CA ASN A 61 -51.48 25.97 7.04
C ASN A 61 -51.07 25.61 5.60
N SER A 62 -49.80 25.85 5.22
CA SER A 62 -49.32 25.58 3.87
C SER A 62 -48.77 24.13 3.69
N GLY A 63 -48.60 23.38 4.76
CA GLY A 63 -48.06 22.02 4.73
C GLY A 63 -46.65 21.88 4.17
N ARG A 64 -45.94 22.99 3.89
CA ARG A 64 -44.58 22.98 3.32
C ARG A 64 -43.50 22.47 4.31
N ASN A 65 -43.71 22.67 5.60
CA ASN A 65 -42.81 22.16 6.64
C ASN A 65 -43.44 20.89 7.21
N SER A 66 -42.79 19.75 6.96
CA SER A 66 -43.22 18.45 7.47
C SER A 66 -42.06 17.75 8.22
N PHE A 67 -42.41 17.14 9.34
CA PHE A 67 -41.52 16.24 10.04
C PHE A 67 -41.73 14.83 9.49
N ARG A 68 -40.68 14.15 9.06
CA ARG A 68 -40.71 12.83 8.43
C ARG A 68 -39.75 11.87 9.15
N ALA A 69 -40.13 10.61 9.16
CA ALA A 69 -39.22 9.51 9.49
C ALA A 69 -38.64 8.95 8.19
N ASP A 70 -37.48 8.28 8.28
CA ASP A 70 -36.92 7.60 7.15
C ASP A 70 -37.73 6.36 6.75
N PHE A 71 -38.26 5.67 7.74
CA PHE A 71 -39.25 4.59 7.55
C PHE A 71 -40.14 4.40 8.76
N ALA A 72 -41.26 3.71 8.54
CA ALA A 72 -42.17 3.24 9.60
C ALA A 72 -42.52 1.79 9.35
N VAL A 73 -42.60 1.00 10.41
CA VAL A 73 -43.18 -0.35 10.40
C VAL A 73 -44.53 -0.31 11.11
N LEU A 74 -45.54 -0.86 10.46
CA LEU A 74 -46.92 -0.85 10.95
C LEU A 74 -47.35 -2.26 11.42
N ASP A 75 -48.34 -2.33 12.30
CA ASP A 75 -48.95 -3.62 12.68
C ASP A 75 -50.01 -4.09 11.66
N VAL A 76 -50.27 -3.29 10.63
CA VAL A 76 -51.14 -3.61 9.49
C VAL A 76 -50.44 -3.35 8.17
N PRO A 77 -50.85 -3.97 7.05
CA PRO A 77 -50.28 -3.66 5.74
C PRO A 77 -50.44 -2.16 5.38
N VAL A 78 -49.41 -1.57 4.76
CA VAL A 78 -49.40 -0.16 4.32
C VAL A 78 -50.59 0.19 3.42
N SER A 79 -51.04 -0.79 2.63
CA SER A 79 -52.24 -0.63 1.75
C SER A 79 -53.54 -0.41 2.51
N SER A 80 -53.57 -0.72 3.78
CA SER A 80 -54.76 -0.52 4.65
C SER A 80 -54.92 0.94 5.11
N ILE A 81 -53.87 1.77 4.98
CA ILE A 81 -53.83 3.15 5.45
C ILE A 81 -53.73 4.10 4.27
N LYS A 82 -54.60 5.11 4.24
CA LYS A 82 -54.56 6.14 3.19
C LYS A 82 -53.21 6.91 3.23
N PRO A 83 -52.67 7.30 2.09
CA PRO A 83 -51.34 7.94 2.01
C PRO A 83 -51.15 9.19 2.90
N ASP A 84 -52.22 10.01 3.08
CA ASP A 84 -52.15 11.27 3.83
C ASP A 84 -52.74 11.17 5.24
N ASP A 85 -53.16 10.00 5.68
CA ASP A 85 -53.74 9.78 7.00
C ASP A 85 -52.63 9.55 8.03
N ILE A 86 -52.09 10.64 8.55
CA ILE A 86 -50.99 10.64 9.53
C ILE A 86 -51.45 10.05 10.87
N GLU A 87 -52.65 10.33 11.31
CA GLU A 87 -53.18 9.85 12.59
C GLU A 87 -53.32 8.33 12.59
N SER A 88 -53.90 7.77 11.55
CA SER A 88 -53.98 6.31 11.38
C SER A 88 -52.57 5.67 11.28
N LEU A 89 -51.65 6.29 10.56
CA LEU A 89 -50.28 5.79 10.48
C LEU A 89 -49.61 5.74 11.86
N LEU A 90 -49.71 6.78 12.66
CA LEU A 90 -49.10 6.85 14.00
C LEU A 90 -49.75 5.90 14.99
N ASN A 91 -51.08 5.66 14.88
CA ASN A 91 -51.78 4.68 15.70
C ASN A 91 -51.41 3.22 15.38
N HIS A 92 -50.94 2.97 14.17
CA HIS A 92 -50.48 1.64 13.73
C HIS A 92 -48.97 1.48 13.71
N ALA A 93 -48.18 2.54 13.95
CA ALA A 93 -46.71 2.48 13.90
C ALA A 93 -46.14 1.71 15.11
N VAL A 94 -45.50 0.57 14.84
CA VAL A 94 -44.77 -0.22 15.82
C VAL A 94 -43.29 0.15 15.86
N ILE A 95 -42.74 0.62 14.75
CA ILE A 95 -41.37 1.18 14.65
C ILE A 95 -41.40 2.46 13.82
N LEU A 96 -40.65 3.47 14.28
CA LEU A 96 -40.32 4.68 13.51
C LEU A 96 -38.80 4.77 13.40
N GLY A 97 -38.26 4.87 12.17
CA GLY A 97 -36.83 4.81 11.94
C GLY A 97 -36.23 6.15 11.47
N GLU A 98 -35.07 6.46 12.01
CA GLU A 98 -34.22 7.58 11.59
C GLU A 98 -32.83 7.06 11.21
N VAL A 99 -32.36 7.46 10.05
CA VAL A 99 -31.06 7.03 9.50
C VAL A 99 -30.18 8.24 9.27
N LYS A 100 -28.92 8.12 9.57
CA LYS A 100 -27.88 9.12 9.27
C LYS A 100 -26.72 8.50 8.52
N ARG A 101 -26.04 9.34 7.74
CA ARG A 101 -24.84 8.91 7.00
C ARG A 101 -23.66 8.63 7.92
N ASP A 102 -23.54 9.43 8.99
CA ASP A 102 -22.43 9.41 9.93
C ASP A 102 -22.89 9.75 11.36
N ASN A 103 -22.07 9.40 12.34
CA ASN A 103 -22.35 9.60 13.75
C ASN A 103 -22.18 11.06 14.24
N ALA A 104 -21.73 11.99 13.39
CA ALA A 104 -21.47 13.39 13.79
C ALA A 104 -22.73 14.09 14.32
N SER A 105 -23.91 13.70 13.83
CA SER A 105 -25.19 14.28 14.23
C SER A 105 -25.95 13.48 15.28
N PHE A 106 -25.35 12.43 15.89
CA PHE A 106 -26.04 11.51 16.79
C PHE A 106 -26.88 12.20 17.87
N ASN A 107 -26.27 13.02 18.74
CA ASN A 107 -26.96 13.66 19.86
C ASN A 107 -28.09 14.59 19.38
N SER A 108 -27.90 15.31 18.28
CA SER A 108 -28.92 16.19 17.71
C SER A 108 -30.07 15.39 17.07
N ALA A 109 -29.76 14.28 16.38
CA ALA A 109 -30.77 13.40 15.81
C ALA A 109 -31.62 12.75 16.90
N ILE A 110 -31.02 12.28 17.98
CA ILE A 110 -31.76 11.71 19.13
C ILE A 110 -32.68 12.75 19.76
N SER A 111 -32.16 13.96 20.01
CA SER A 111 -32.93 15.00 20.72
C SER A 111 -34.03 15.65 19.87
N TYR A 112 -33.79 15.86 18.57
CA TYR A 112 -34.71 16.62 17.72
C TYR A 112 -35.49 15.77 16.73
N GLN A 113 -35.13 14.49 16.52
CA GLN A 113 -35.82 13.63 15.58
C GLN A 113 -36.33 12.34 16.28
N VAL A 114 -35.48 11.53 16.88
CA VAL A 114 -35.85 10.21 17.42
C VAL A 114 -36.81 10.29 18.61
N LYS A 115 -36.48 11.06 19.65
CA LYS A 115 -37.37 11.25 20.81
C LYS A 115 -38.69 11.90 20.46
N PRO A 116 -38.73 12.97 19.63
CA PRO A 116 -40.00 13.55 19.17
C PRO A 116 -40.85 12.58 18.36
N MET A 117 -40.30 11.65 17.56
CA MET A 117 -41.07 10.62 16.87
C MET A 117 -41.85 9.75 17.85
N LEU A 118 -41.23 9.32 18.95
CA LEU A 118 -41.89 8.55 19.99
C LEU A 118 -42.97 9.35 20.72
N ASP A 119 -42.75 10.64 20.94
CA ASP A 119 -43.74 11.53 21.56
C ASP A 119 -44.97 11.75 20.66
N PHE A 120 -44.81 11.70 19.34
CA PHE A 120 -45.89 11.78 18.36
C PHE A 120 -46.57 10.44 18.10
N ALA A 121 -45.93 9.30 18.45
CA ALA A 121 -46.52 7.99 18.22
C ALA A 121 -47.88 7.87 18.97
N GLY A 122 -48.92 7.34 18.31
CA GLY A 122 -50.22 7.08 18.89
C GLY A 122 -50.26 5.90 19.85
N ARG A 123 -49.15 5.20 20.02
CA ARG A 123 -48.99 3.98 20.82
C ARG A 123 -47.87 4.12 21.83
N ASP A 124 -48.06 3.62 23.02
CA ASP A 124 -47.04 3.59 24.08
C ASP A 124 -45.97 2.48 23.84
N ASP A 125 -46.27 1.48 23.00
CA ASP A 125 -45.36 0.38 22.67
C ASP A 125 -44.63 0.60 21.35
N CYS A 126 -44.69 1.80 20.79
CA CYS A 126 -43.91 2.18 19.63
C CYS A 126 -42.44 2.28 19.98
N ILE A 127 -41.59 1.83 19.05
CA ILE A 127 -40.14 1.85 19.14
C ILE A 127 -39.61 2.87 18.13
N ALA A 128 -38.61 3.67 18.49
CA ALA A 128 -37.81 4.38 17.52
C ALA A 128 -36.49 3.65 17.30
N LEU A 129 -36.13 3.44 16.03
CA LEU A 129 -34.86 2.83 15.62
C LEU A 129 -33.98 3.91 14.98
N TYR A 130 -32.81 4.11 15.56
CA TYR A 130 -31.75 4.96 15.02
C TYR A 130 -30.67 4.09 14.36
N TRP A 131 -30.16 4.54 13.20
CA TRP A 131 -29.14 3.81 12.45
C TRP A 131 -28.16 4.77 11.76
N ASP A 132 -26.86 4.61 12.04
CA ASP A 132 -25.78 5.30 11.31
C ASP A 132 -24.59 4.34 11.07
N ASP A 133 -23.44 4.87 10.69
CA ASP A 133 -22.21 4.11 10.40
C ASP A 133 -21.55 3.51 11.65
N VAL A 134 -21.85 4.01 12.84
CA VAL A 134 -21.26 3.61 14.12
C VAL A 134 -22.27 2.97 15.06
N GLU A 135 -23.41 3.66 15.26
CA GLU A 135 -24.40 3.30 16.25
C GLU A 135 -25.73 2.85 15.62
N GLN A 136 -26.27 1.74 16.12
CA GLN A 136 -27.63 1.29 15.88
C GLN A 136 -28.30 1.14 17.26
N ARG A 137 -29.32 1.96 17.52
CA ARG A 137 -29.93 2.08 18.83
C ARG A 137 -31.46 1.99 18.75
N VAL A 138 -32.01 1.42 19.80
CA VAL A 138 -33.45 1.25 19.98
C VAL A 138 -33.91 2.17 21.10
N PHE A 139 -34.99 2.90 20.88
CA PHE A 139 -35.59 3.80 21.88
C PHE A 139 -37.05 3.42 22.08
N TRP A 140 -37.54 3.50 23.34
CA TRP A 140 -38.94 3.26 23.68
C TRP A 140 -39.38 4.10 24.88
N ILE A 141 -40.70 4.12 25.17
CA ILE A 141 -41.25 4.84 26.31
C ILE A 141 -41.66 3.83 27.37
N GLU A 142 -41.18 4.05 28.60
CA GLU A 142 -41.70 3.37 29.79
C GLU A 142 -42.51 4.35 30.63
N ARG A 143 -43.66 3.91 31.14
CA ARG A 143 -44.44 4.70 32.12
C ARG A 143 -44.07 4.29 33.53
N LYS A 144 -43.48 5.21 34.29
CA LYS A 144 -43.16 5.02 35.70
C LYS A 144 -43.87 6.11 36.51
N ASN A 145 -44.71 5.69 37.45
CA ASN A 145 -45.51 6.62 38.31
C ASN A 145 -46.30 7.66 37.50
N GLY A 146 -46.89 7.28 36.35
CA GLY A 146 -47.66 8.16 35.49
C GLY A 146 -46.86 9.07 34.57
N SER A 147 -45.56 9.17 34.69
CA SER A 147 -44.71 9.95 33.80
C SER A 147 -44.09 9.09 32.69
N LYS A 148 -44.01 9.64 31.48
CA LYS A 148 -43.30 9.01 30.37
C LYS A 148 -41.78 9.20 30.50
N GLN A 149 -41.02 8.12 30.41
CA GLN A 149 -39.55 8.14 30.40
C GLN A 149 -39.03 7.48 29.13
N HIS A 150 -38.21 8.20 28.39
CA HIS A 150 -37.50 7.60 27.24
C HIS A 150 -36.42 6.67 27.75
N LYS A 151 -36.40 5.45 27.22
CA LYS A 151 -35.39 4.43 27.41
C LYS A 151 -34.66 4.21 26.13
N GLU A 152 -33.44 3.72 26.23
CA GLU A 152 -32.64 3.34 25.09
C GLU A 152 -31.86 2.05 25.37
N GLY A 153 -31.52 1.36 24.30
CA GLY A 153 -30.68 0.17 24.36
C GLY A 153 -30.01 -0.14 23.02
N PRO A 154 -29.11 -1.12 23.00
CA PRO A 154 -28.46 -1.58 21.80
C PRO A 154 -29.43 -2.26 20.83
N LEU A 155 -29.01 -2.47 19.58
CA LEU A 155 -29.83 -3.11 18.54
C LEU A 155 -30.36 -4.50 18.97
N SER A 156 -29.62 -5.24 19.82
CA SER A 156 -30.05 -6.52 20.36
C SER A 156 -31.36 -6.45 21.18
N ASP A 157 -31.74 -5.26 21.66
CA ASP A 157 -33.01 -5.04 22.37
C ASP A 157 -34.20 -4.89 21.42
N LEU A 158 -33.95 -4.78 20.11
CA LEU A 158 -35.02 -4.74 19.11
C LEU A 158 -35.77 -6.09 19.13
N PRO A 159 -37.07 -6.09 19.43
CA PRO A 159 -37.83 -7.34 19.50
C PRO A 159 -38.12 -7.87 18.11
N GLY A 160 -38.35 -9.18 17.98
CA GLY A 160 -39.02 -9.72 16.80
C GLY A 160 -40.43 -9.19 16.64
N TYR A 161 -40.99 -9.25 15.42
CA TYR A 161 -42.33 -8.74 15.13
C TYR A 161 -43.37 -9.26 16.13
N GLY A 162 -44.19 -8.33 16.62
CA GLY A 162 -45.25 -8.64 17.62
C GLY A 162 -44.77 -8.79 19.06
N LYS A 163 -43.52 -8.60 19.37
CA LYS A 163 -42.94 -8.65 20.74
C LYS A 163 -42.59 -7.26 21.22
N LYS A 164 -42.56 -7.06 22.56
CA LYS A 164 -42.16 -5.81 23.20
C LYS A 164 -40.64 -5.75 23.40
N PRO A 165 -40.03 -4.55 23.33
CA PRO A 165 -38.60 -4.39 23.64
C PRO A 165 -38.36 -4.69 25.13
N ARG A 166 -37.22 -5.28 25.41
CA ARG A 166 -36.69 -5.47 26.75
C ARG A 166 -35.19 -5.52 26.70
N THR A 167 -34.55 -4.95 27.67
CA THR A 167 -33.08 -5.02 27.81
C THR A 167 -32.65 -6.47 27.92
N LYS A 168 -31.74 -6.88 27.05
CA LYS A 168 -31.08 -8.18 27.07
C LYS A 168 -29.61 -7.97 27.38
N SER A 169 -29.01 -8.93 28.08
CA SER A 169 -27.55 -8.96 28.24
C SER A 169 -26.87 -9.22 26.92
N LEU A 170 -25.79 -8.48 26.64
CA LEU A 170 -24.92 -8.74 25.48
C LEU A 170 -24.19 -10.07 25.70
N THR A 171 -24.15 -10.88 24.65
CA THR A 171 -23.44 -12.16 24.58
C THR A 171 -22.49 -12.15 23.39
N PHE A 172 -21.56 -13.07 23.30
CA PHE A 172 -20.63 -13.14 22.20
C PHE A 172 -21.35 -13.24 20.83
N ASN A 173 -22.49 -13.92 20.76
CA ASN A 173 -23.31 -14.04 19.54
C ASN A 173 -24.09 -12.75 19.19
N THR A 174 -24.35 -11.87 20.14
CA THR A 174 -25.16 -10.66 19.89
C THR A 174 -24.34 -9.40 19.62
N ILE A 175 -23.05 -9.42 19.89
CA ILE A 175 -22.15 -8.31 19.56
C ILE A 175 -21.74 -8.38 18.09
N ASP A 176 -21.59 -7.21 17.42
CA ASP A 176 -21.43 -7.09 15.97
C ASP A 176 -19.95 -7.14 15.53
N PRO A 177 -19.54 -8.14 14.71
CA PRO A 177 -18.18 -8.25 14.21
C PRO A 177 -17.87 -7.34 12.99
N ASN A 178 -18.89 -6.74 12.38
CA ASN A 178 -18.75 -6.01 11.13
C ASN A 178 -18.66 -4.49 11.33
N LYS A 179 -18.69 -4.03 12.58
CA LYS A 179 -18.56 -2.59 12.87
C LYS A 179 -17.16 -2.08 12.57
N PRO A 180 -17.03 -0.94 11.86
CA PRO A 180 -15.74 -0.35 11.56
C PRO A 180 -15.07 0.20 12.83
N LEU A 181 -14.13 -0.56 13.39
CA LEU A 181 -13.43 -0.23 14.65
C LEU A 181 -12.85 1.18 14.68
N ILE A 182 -12.33 1.63 13.56
CA ILE A 182 -11.74 2.98 13.46
C ILE A 182 -12.76 4.08 13.79
N GLN A 183 -14.02 3.92 13.35
CA GLN A 183 -15.07 4.90 13.62
C GLN A 183 -15.54 4.81 15.07
N VAL A 184 -15.64 3.59 15.60
CA VAL A 184 -15.94 3.34 17.04
C VAL A 184 -14.89 4.02 17.92
N PHE A 185 -13.62 3.80 17.67
CA PHE A 185 -12.55 4.39 18.49
C PHE A 185 -12.37 5.90 18.27
N LYS A 186 -12.62 6.42 17.06
CA LYS A 186 -12.73 7.87 16.85
C LYS A 186 -13.85 8.49 17.71
N ARG A 187 -15.00 7.83 17.74
CA ARG A 187 -16.11 8.27 18.58
C ARG A 187 -15.76 8.24 20.07
N ILE A 188 -15.06 7.20 20.52
CA ILE A 188 -14.56 7.11 21.88
C ILE A 188 -13.54 8.23 22.16
N GLU A 189 -12.64 8.50 21.22
CA GLU A 189 -11.68 9.61 21.34
C GLU A 189 -12.39 10.97 21.47
N ASP A 190 -13.43 11.21 20.68
CA ASP A 190 -14.24 12.43 20.74
C ASP A 190 -14.95 12.56 22.10
N ILE A 191 -15.49 11.47 22.63
CA ILE A 191 -16.10 11.42 23.98
C ILE A 191 -15.05 11.77 25.04
N LEU A 192 -13.87 11.16 25.01
CA LEU A 192 -12.78 11.43 25.93
C LEU A 192 -12.24 12.86 25.79
N HIS A 193 -12.16 13.38 24.56
CA HIS A 193 -11.73 14.75 24.27
C HIS A 193 -12.71 15.79 24.81
N SER A 194 -14.01 15.62 24.58
CA SER A 194 -15.05 16.51 25.06
C SER A 194 -15.09 16.58 26.59
N SER A 195 -14.66 15.52 27.25
CA SER A 195 -14.52 15.44 28.71
C SER A 195 -13.16 15.90 29.26
N SER A 196 -12.38 16.63 28.44
CA SER A 196 -11.09 17.22 28.81
C SER A 196 -10.00 16.21 29.23
N VAL A 197 -10.06 14.96 28.76
CA VAL A 197 -9.00 13.98 28.98
C VAL A 197 -7.80 14.32 28.10
N GLY A 198 -6.61 14.50 28.70
CA GLY A 198 -5.40 14.87 27.97
C GLY A 198 -4.93 13.78 26.94
N PRO A 199 -4.19 14.15 25.87
CA PRO A 199 -3.86 13.24 24.76
C PRO A 199 -3.17 11.93 25.18
N SER A 200 -2.12 11.99 26.01
CA SER A 200 -1.41 10.79 26.51
C SER A 200 -2.31 9.88 27.34
N LYS A 201 -3.18 10.48 28.13
CA LYS A 201 -4.13 9.74 28.95
C LYS A 201 -5.24 9.10 28.12
N ARG A 202 -5.72 9.77 27.06
CA ARG A 202 -6.70 9.19 26.13
C ARG A 202 -6.20 7.88 25.53
N PHE A 203 -4.93 7.88 25.15
CA PHE A 203 -4.32 6.67 24.62
C PHE A 203 -4.29 5.52 25.63
N SER A 204 -3.77 5.76 26.83
CA SER A 204 -3.74 4.74 27.88
C SER A 204 -5.12 4.16 28.13
N VAL A 205 -6.15 5.03 28.19
CA VAL A 205 -7.55 4.60 28.35
C VAL A 205 -8.03 3.75 27.19
N MET A 206 -7.75 4.18 25.94
CA MET A 206 -8.16 3.41 24.75
C MET A 206 -7.50 2.03 24.71
N LEU A 207 -6.21 1.93 25.04
CA LEU A 207 -5.50 0.65 25.17
C LEU A 207 -6.14 -0.24 26.22
N GLN A 208 -6.40 0.33 27.41
CA GLN A 208 -7.06 -0.40 28.50
C GLN A 208 -8.44 -0.91 28.09
N LEU A 209 -9.25 -0.09 27.40
CA LEU A 209 -10.57 -0.49 26.87
C LEU A 209 -10.46 -1.63 25.85
N LEU A 210 -9.46 -1.58 25.00
CA LEU A 210 -9.19 -2.65 24.03
C LEU A 210 -8.84 -3.96 24.73
N LEU A 211 -7.93 -3.94 25.72
CA LEU A 211 -7.54 -5.12 26.48
C LEU A 211 -8.72 -5.72 27.27
N ILE A 212 -9.56 -4.86 27.85
CA ILE A 212 -10.79 -5.28 28.56
C ILE A 212 -11.70 -6.06 27.62
N LYS A 213 -11.99 -5.50 26.45
CA LYS A 213 -12.89 -6.11 25.47
C LYS A 213 -12.33 -7.42 24.94
N LEU A 214 -11.07 -7.44 24.56
CA LEU A 214 -10.39 -8.65 24.08
C LEU A 214 -10.44 -9.77 25.12
N TYR A 215 -10.12 -9.47 26.36
CA TYR A 215 -10.13 -10.45 27.43
C TYR A 215 -11.53 -10.98 27.70
N ASP A 216 -12.53 -10.12 27.84
CA ASP A 216 -13.91 -10.54 28.14
C ASP A 216 -14.49 -11.37 26.99
N GLU A 217 -14.28 -10.98 25.72
CA GLU A 217 -14.73 -11.72 24.56
C GLU A 217 -14.04 -13.09 24.42
N GLN A 218 -12.74 -13.18 24.65
CA GLN A 218 -12.00 -14.45 24.59
C GLN A 218 -12.48 -15.44 25.67
N GLN A 219 -12.78 -14.95 26.90
CA GLN A 219 -13.33 -15.82 27.95
C GLN A 219 -14.70 -16.39 27.61
N HIS A 220 -15.49 -15.71 26.76
CA HIS A 220 -16.85 -16.13 26.39
C HIS A 220 -16.95 -16.75 24.98
N GLN A 221 -15.85 -16.81 24.22
CA GLN A 221 -15.85 -17.37 22.86
C GLN A 221 -16.35 -18.81 22.81
N ASN A 222 -16.00 -19.63 23.80
CA ASN A 222 -16.44 -21.02 23.90
C ASN A 222 -17.81 -21.19 24.58
N THR A 223 -18.39 -20.11 25.11
CA THR A 223 -19.71 -20.06 25.74
C THR A 223 -20.52 -18.89 25.17
N PRO A 224 -20.79 -18.88 23.86
CA PRO A 224 -21.19 -17.67 23.12
C PRO A 224 -22.57 -17.11 23.50
N ASP A 225 -23.41 -17.89 24.19
CA ASP A 225 -24.74 -17.47 24.67
C ASP A 225 -24.73 -17.00 26.12
N VAL A 226 -23.60 -17.10 26.82
CA VAL A 226 -23.44 -16.57 28.19
C VAL A 226 -23.23 -15.06 28.10
N ALA A 227 -23.83 -14.33 29.07
CA ALA A 227 -23.69 -12.87 29.15
C ALA A 227 -22.23 -12.48 29.35
N LEU A 228 -21.74 -11.57 28.50
CA LEU A 228 -20.44 -10.92 28.68
C LEU A 228 -20.39 -10.16 30.02
N THR A 229 -19.23 -9.99 30.60
CA THR A 229 -19.07 -9.17 31.79
C THR A 229 -19.19 -7.67 31.47
N ILE A 230 -18.70 -7.28 30.27
CA ILE A 230 -18.78 -5.93 29.76
C ILE A 230 -20.08 -5.74 28.99
N GLN A 231 -20.91 -4.83 29.46
CA GLN A 231 -22.25 -4.55 28.96
C GLN A 231 -22.40 -3.08 28.55
N ASP A 232 -23.47 -2.76 27.84
CA ASP A 232 -24.01 -1.41 27.83
C ASP A 232 -24.61 -1.12 29.22
N PHE A 233 -23.74 -0.67 30.11
CA PHE A 233 -24.12 -0.49 31.52
C PHE A 233 -25.25 0.53 31.71
N ALA A 234 -25.32 1.55 30.84
CA ALA A 234 -26.41 2.53 30.89
C ALA A 234 -27.75 1.89 30.55
N ALA A 235 -27.80 1.10 29.48
CA ALA A 235 -29.02 0.36 29.10
C ALA A 235 -29.40 -0.69 30.15
N ALA A 236 -28.40 -1.33 30.77
CA ALA A 236 -28.61 -2.31 31.84
C ALA A 236 -29.02 -1.68 33.20
N GLY A 237 -29.03 -0.34 33.31
CA GLY A 237 -29.38 0.36 34.52
C GLY A 237 -28.33 0.26 35.64
N VAL A 238 -27.08 -0.01 35.29
CA VAL A 238 -25.97 -0.10 36.25
C VAL A 238 -25.51 1.30 36.63
N SER A 239 -25.26 1.54 37.91
CA SER A 239 -24.76 2.88 38.37
C SER A 239 -23.35 3.16 37.90
N PRO A 240 -22.95 4.45 37.75
CA PRO A 240 -21.60 4.83 37.34
C PRO A 240 -20.48 4.21 38.19
N SER A 241 -20.67 4.15 39.51
CA SER A 241 -19.71 3.57 40.45
C SER A 241 -19.58 2.05 40.30
N ALA A 242 -20.70 1.35 40.13
CA ALA A 242 -20.71 -0.10 39.92
C ALA A 242 -20.12 -0.49 38.55
N SER A 243 -20.40 0.28 37.49
CA SER A 243 -19.82 0.03 36.16
C SER A 243 -18.30 0.15 36.19
N LEU A 244 -17.77 1.17 36.88
CA LEU A 244 -16.35 1.38 37.05
C LEU A 244 -15.67 0.25 37.85
N GLN A 245 -16.35 -0.22 38.90
CA GLN A 245 -15.86 -1.36 39.70
C GLN A 245 -15.79 -2.66 38.88
N ILE A 246 -16.86 -2.99 38.12
CA ILE A 246 -16.89 -4.17 37.23
C ILE A 246 -15.79 -4.08 36.21
N THR A 247 -15.69 -2.95 35.51
CA THR A 247 -14.72 -2.76 34.42
C THR A 247 -13.29 -2.82 34.93
N ASN A 248 -12.98 -2.20 36.10
CA ASN A 248 -11.65 -2.31 36.71
C ASN A 248 -11.33 -3.75 37.16
N GLY A 249 -12.34 -4.53 37.58
CA GLY A 249 -12.16 -5.95 37.89
C GLY A 249 -11.75 -6.78 36.65
N VAL A 250 -12.36 -6.49 35.49
CA VAL A 250 -11.99 -7.13 34.24
C VAL A 250 -10.61 -6.61 33.77
N LEU A 251 -10.35 -5.31 33.88
CA LEU A 251 -9.06 -4.72 33.53
C LEU A 251 -7.91 -5.34 34.32
N GLY A 252 -8.04 -5.50 35.64
CA GLY A 252 -7.02 -6.17 36.45
C GLY A 252 -6.68 -7.55 35.94
N LYS A 253 -7.69 -8.37 35.65
CA LYS A 253 -7.52 -9.71 35.07
C LYS A 253 -6.90 -9.68 33.67
N SER A 254 -7.31 -8.73 32.84
CA SER A 254 -6.77 -8.58 31.49
C SER A 254 -5.31 -8.13 31.50
N VAL A 255 -4.94 -7.22 32.40
CA VAL A 255 -3.55 -6.80 32.58
C VAL A 255 -2.70 -7.96 33.10
N ASP A 256 -3.17 -8.72 34.10
CA ASP A 256 -2.46 -9.89 34.60
C ASP A 256 -2.24 -10.94 33.48
N TYR A 257 -3.20 -11.07 32.57
CA TYR A 257 -3.11 -12.01 31.45
C TYR A 257 -2.16 -11.54 30.33
N TYR A 258 -2.23 -10.26 29.93
CA TYR A 258 -1.47 -9.74 28.79
C TYR A 258 -0.13 -9.09 29.18
N GLN A 259 0.11 -8.70 30.44
CA GLN A 259 1.26 -7.88 30.85
C GLN A 259 2.62 -8.53 30.50
N HIS A 260 2.71 -9.83 30.57
CA HIS A 260 3.96 -10.53 30.26
C HIS A 260 4.29 -10.53 28.74
N PHE A 261 3.33 -10.19 27.90
CA PHE A 261 3.54 -9.98 26.47
C PHE A 261 3.85 -8.51 26.12
N LEU A 262 3.44 -7.56 26.99
CA LEU A 262 3.61 -6.14 26.73
C LEU A 262 4.92 -5.62 27.37
N PRO A 263 5.79 -4.91 26.64
CA PRO A 263 7.06 -4.40 27.14
C PRO A 263 6.88 -3.29 28.19
N GLU A 264 5.81 -2.50 28.09
CA GLU A 264 5.50 -1.44 29.07
C GLU A 264 4.39 -1.85 30.04
N LYS A 265 4.49 -1.36 31.27
CA LYS A 265 3.50 -1.65 32.31
C LYS A 265 2.20 -0.88 32.05
N VAL A 266 1.11 -1.60 31.88
CA VAL A 266 -0.24 -1.05 31.75
C VAL A 266 -0.84 -0.85 33.15
N ASP A 267 -1.43 0.33 33.42
CA ASP A 267 -2.14 0.59 34.68
C ASP A 267 -3.40 -0.30 34.80
N GLY A 268 -3.52 -1.02 35.87
CA GLY A 268 -4.66 -1.89 36.17
C GLY A 268 -5.95 -1.16 36.57
N LYS A 269 -5.97 0.19 36.50
CA LYS A 269 -7.16 1.00 36.79
C LYS A 269 -7.42 2.05 35.73
N LEU A 270 -8.67 2.14 35.29
CA LEU A 270 -9.12 3.20 34.40
C LEU A 270 -9.13 4.55 35.10
N GLN A 271 -8.51 5.54 34.47
CA GLN A 271 -8.38 6.91 35.00
C GLN A 271 -9.46 7.84 34.44
N ILE A 272 -10.73 7.38 34.40
CA ILE A 272 -11.91 8.14 33.95
C ILE A 272 -13.03 8.06 35.00
N SER A 273 -14.03 8.96 34.91
CA SER A 273 -15.22 8.89 35.77
C SER A 273 -16.17 7.78 35.34
N GLY A 274 -17.02 7.32 36.26
CA GLY A 274 -18.03 6.32 35.96
C GLY A 274 -19.08 6.81 34.95
N ASP A 275 -19.44 8.09 34.97
CA ASP A 275 -20.36 8.66 33.97
C ASP A 275 -19.76 8.64 32.57
N LEU A 276 -18.48 9.02 32.45
CA LEU A 276 -17.77 8.95 31.19
C LEU A 276 -17.62 7.50 30.69
N LEU A 277 -17.41 6.55 31.60
CA LEU A 277 -17.37 5.13 31.29
C LEU A 277 -18.71 4.64 30.70
N LEU A 278 -19.85 5.09 31.26
CA LEU A 278 -21.17 4.74 30.72
C LEU A 278 -21.32 5.17 29.25
N GLU A 279 -20.89 6.40 28.91
CA GLU A 279 -20.91 6.91 27.53
C GLU A 279 -20.00 6.10 26.59
N VAL A 280 -18.80 5.77 27.06
CA VAL A 280 -17.85 4.97 26.28
C VAL A 280 -18.36 3.55 26.05
N MET A 281 -18.91 2.89 27.09
CA MET A 281 -19.41 1.52 26.98
C MET A 281 -20.66 1.41 26.12
N ARG A 282 -21.48 2.46 26.03
CA ARG A 282 -22.59 2.52 25.09
C ARG A 282 -22.13 2.27 23.64
N VAL A 283 -20.97 2.82 23.27
CA VAL A 283 -20.40 2.69 21.91
C VAL A 283 -19.60 1.39 21.75
N LEU A 284 -18.80 1.03 22.75
CA LEU A 284 -17.84 -0.06 22.69
C LEU A 284 -18.47 -1.44 22.96
N ALA A 285 -19.37 -1.56 23.92
CA ALA A 285 -19.87 -2.85 24.37
C ALA A 285 -20.55 -3.68 23.25
N PRO A 286 -21.36 -3.08 22.34
CA PRO A 286 -22.02 -3.84 21.27
C PRO A 286 -21.10 -4.31 20.14
N VAL A 287 -19.83 -3.91 20.14
CA VAL A 287 -18.87 -4.23 19.09
C VAL A 287 -18.13 -5.51 19.45
N ARG A 288 -17.96 -6.43 18.48
CA ARG A 288 -17.12 -7.62 18.62
C ARG A 288 -15.76 -7.34 18.04
N ILE A 289 -14.69 -7.48 18.83
CA ILE A 289 -13.30 -7.26 18.39
C ILE A 289 -12.67 -8.60 17.99
N VAL A 290 -12.89 -9.65 18.77
CA VAL A 290 -12.39 -10.99 18.47
C VAL A 290 -13.02 -11.53 17.19
N SER A 291 -12.19 -12.04 16.27
CA SER A 291 -12.62 -12.57 14.96
C SER A 291 -13.14 -11.54 13.95
N MET A 292 -12.74 -10.27 14.07
CA MET A 292 -12.99 -9.27 13.02
C MET A 292 -12.16 -9.55 11.76
N SER A 293 -12.57 -8.93 10.64
CA SER A 293 -11.77 -8.98 9.41
C SER A 293 -10.41 -8.30 9.61
N ARG A 294 -9.36 -8.85 9.01
CA ARG A 294 -8.00 -8.30 9.09
C ARG A 294 -7.90 -6.85 8.59
N ALA A 295 -8.65 -6.52 7.54
CA ALA A 295 -8.68 -5.16 7.01
C ALA A 295 -9.19 -4.15 8.05
N LEU A 296 -10.25 -4.47 8.77
CA LEU A 296 -10.80 -3.61 9.83
C LEU A 296 -9.82 -3.46 10.99
N ILE A 297 -9.13 -4.53 11.38
CA ILE A 297 -8.11 -4.50 12.43
C ILE A 297 -6.94 -3.63 12.00
N GLN A 298 -6.46 -3.78 10.77
CA GLN A 298 -5.33 -2.99 10.27
C GLN A 298 -5.68 -1.51 10.10
N GLU A 299 -6.88 -1.17 9.60
CA GLU A 299 -7.33 0.22 9.54
C GLU A 299 -7.38 0.88 10.92
N PHE A 300 -7.96 0.18 11.89
CA PHE A 300 -7.98 0.62 13.28
C PHE A 300 -6.56 0.84 13.81
N TYR A 301 -5.71 -0.12 13.56
CA TYR A 301 -4.36 -0.14 14.04
C TYR A 301 -3.50 1.00 13.44
N MET A 302 -3.59 1.22 12.13
CA MET A 302 -2.93 2.34 11.44
C MET A 302 -3.42 3.70 11.96
N TYR A 303 -4.70 3.82 12.24
CA TYR A 303 -5.26 5.02 12.87
C TYR A 303 -4.69 5.24 14.27
N PHE A 304 -4.68 4.18 15.07
CA PHE A 304 -4.24 4.18 16.47
C PHE A 304 -2.75 4.50 16.59
N ALA A 305 -1.90 3.81 15.83
CA ALA A 305 -0.46 4.03 15.79
C ALA A 305 -0.09 5.46 15.35
N LYS A 306 -0.79 6.01 14.36
CA LYS A 306 -0.55 7.35 13.84
C LYS A 306 -0.85 8.46 14.86
N HIS A 307 -1.82 8.26 15.73
CA HIS A 307 -2.20 9.24 16.75
C HIS A 307 -1.31 9.18 18.00
N ILE A 308 -0.69 8.02 18.26
CA ILE A 308 0.15 7.78 19.42
C ILE A 308 1.59 8.22 19.21
N TYR A 309 2.15 7.79 18.12
CA TYR A 309 3.56 7.85 17.84
C TYR A 309 3.79 8.82 16.68
N LYS A 310 3.91 10.09 16.97
CA LYS A 310 4.25 11.15 16.00
C LYS A 310 5.04 10.63 14.79
N TRP A 311 4.39 10.31 13.67
CA TRP A 311 4.90 10.09 12.30
C TRP A 311 6.04 9.06 12.08
N ASP A 312 6.91 8.77 13.06
CA ASP A 312 8.10 7.93 12.85
C ASP A 312 7.79 6.42 12.78
N LEU A 313 6.65 5.99 13.28
CA LEU A 313 6.23 4.58 13.28
C LEU A 313 5.57 4.10 11.99
N ALA A 314 5.18 4.99 11.08
CA ALA A 314 4.65 4.59 9.78
C ALA A 314 5.64 3.73 8.98
N GLN A 315 6.94 3.78 9.31
CA GLN A 315 7.99 2.96 8.70
C GLN A 315 7.88 1.46 9.02
N TYR A 316 7.11 1.06 10.03
CA TYR A 316 7.01 -0.35 10.46
C TYR A 316 5.85 -1.13 9.82
N PHE A 317 4.95 -0.46 9.09
CA PHE A 317 3.77 -1.12 8.52
C PHE A 317 3.97 -1.61 7.10
N THR A 318 3.58 -2.86 6.87
CA THR A 318 3.48 -3.43 5.52
C THR A 318 2.00 -3.66 5.17
N PRO A 319 1.51 -3.18 3.99
CA PRO A 319 0.10 -3.33 3.60
C PRO A 319 -0.38 -4.78 3.61
N VAL A 320 -1.62 -5.01 4.11
CA VAL A 320 -2.21 -6.36 4.26
C VAL A 320 -2.17 -7.15 2.98
N ALA A 321 -2.64 -6.59 1.86
CA ALA A 321 -2.67 -7.31 0.60
C ALA A 321 -1.28 -7.79 0.14
N LEU A 322 -0.24 -6.99 0.43
CA LEU A 322 1.14 -7.37 0.14
C LEU A 322 1.64 -8.47 1.10
N THR A 323 1.33 -8.37 2.39
CA THR A 323 1.76 -9.39 3.36
C THR A 323 1.07 -10.73 3.11
N GLU A 324 -0.21 -10.72 2.76
CA GLU A 324 -0.94 -11.94 2.36
C GLU A 324 -0.35 -12.57 1.11
N PHE A 325 -0.11 -11.77 0.07
CA PHE A 325 0.52 -12.22 -1.17
C PHE A 325 1.89 -12.87 -0.92
N ILE A 326 2.76 -12.23 -0.13
CA ILE A 326 4.10 -12.77 0.16
C ILE A 326 4.01 -14.07 0.96
N VAL A 327 3.13 -14.13 1.96
CA VAL A 327 2.90 -15.33 2.76
C VAL A 327 2.28 -16.46 1.92
N ASP A 328 1.40 -16.14 0.98
CA ASP A 328 0.80 -17.13 0.07
C ASP A 328 1.81 -17.73 -0.91
N ILE A 329 2.81 -16.98 -1.36
CA ILE A 329 3.93 -17.53 -2.13
C ILE A 329 4.83 -18.38 -1.22
N LEU A 330 5.23 -17.85 -0.05
CA LEU A 330 6.12 -18.57 0.88
C LEU A 330 5.48 -19.87 1.40
N ASN A 331 4.16 -19.87 1.49
CA ASN A 331 3.34 -21.05 1.75
C ASN A 331 3.73 -21.84 3.01
N PRO A 332 3.74 -21.21 4.22
CA PRO A 332 4.01 -21.94 5.46
C PRO A 332 3.00 -23.05 5.71
N GLN A 333 3.47 -24.18 6.22
CA GLN A 333 2.70 -25.40 6.45
C GLN A 333 2.57 -25.73 7.93
N PHE A 334 1.63 -26.63 8.26
CA PHE A 334 1.48 -27.13 9.63
C PHE A 334 2.80 -27.75 10.16
N GLY A 335 3.17 -27.38 11.38
CA GLY A 335 4.40 -27.87 12.04
C GLY A 335 5.66 -27.10 11.66
N GLU A 336 5.60 -26.13 10.77
CA GLU A 336 6.73 -25.28 10.41
C GLU A 336 6.84 -24.06 11.32
N HIS A 337 8.08 -23.73 11.71
CA HIS A 337 8.41 -22.51 12.45
C HIS A 337 8.65 -21.35 11.50
N VAL A 338 7.85 -20.28 11.68
CA VAL A 338 7.95 -19.04 10.90
C VAL A 338 8.56 -17.94 11.76
N LYS A 339 9.61 -17.28 11.25
CA LYS A 339 10.29 -16.19 11.96
C LYS A 339 10.39 -14.91 11.13
N ASP A 340 10.32 -13.78 11.84
CA ASP A 340 10.63 -12.45 11.30
C ASP A 340 11.60 -11.74 12.25
N PRO A 341 12.89 -11.57 11.84
CA PRO A 341 13.91 -10.96 12.68
C PRO A 341 13.85 -9.41 12.76
N ALA A 342 12.96 -8.77 12.02
CA ALA A 342 12.71 -7.32 12.04
C ALA A 342 11.21 -7.08 11.87
N CYS A 343 10.40 -7.62 12.80
CA CYS A 343 8.98 -7.83 12.60
C CYS A 343 8.15 -6.53 12.57
N GLY A 344 8.68 -5.40 13.04
CA GLY A 344 7.94 -4.15 13.09
C GLY A 344 6.60 -4.32 13.78
N SER A 345 5.50 -4.08 13.07
CA SER A 345 4.12 -4.29 13.51
C SER A 345 3.63 -5.74 13.43
N ALA A 346 4.48 -6.70 13.09
CA ALA A 346 4.17 -8.12 12.88
C ALA A 346 3.15 -8.41 11.77
N ASP A 347 3.06 -7.57 10.75
CA ASP A 347 2.07 -7.76 9.67
C ASP A 347 2.28 -9.06 8.90
N PHE A 348 3.52 -9.49 8.65
CA PHE A 348 3.83 -10.78 8.05
C PHE A 348 3.46 -11.96 8.95
N LEU A 349 3.82 -11.85 10.23
CA LEU A 349 3.54 -12.91 11.20
C LEU A 349 2.03 -13.07 11.42
N THR A 350 1.29 -11.96 11.43
CA THR A 350 -0.17 -11.96 11.46
C THR A 350 -0.75 -12.64 10.22
N ALA A 351 -0.19 -12.38 9.02
CA ALA A 351 -0.62 -13.05 7.80
C ALA A 351 -0.34 -14.57 7.86
N ALA A 352 0.85 -14.95 8.31
CA ALA A 352 1.22 -16.35 8.49
C ALA A 352 0.33 -17.05 9.53
N PHE A 353 0.08 -16.43 10.68
CA PHE A 353 -0.79 -16.95 11.71
C PHE A 353 -2.21 -17.18 11.20
N ARG A 354 -2.82 -16.20 10.53
CA ARG A 354 -4.20 -16.32 10.01
C ARG A 354 -4.34 -17.42 8.98
N ARG A 355 -3.32 -17.65 8.15
CA ARG A 355 -3.31 -18.76 7.21
C ARG A 355 -3.43 -20.11 7.93
N GLY A 356 -2.75 -20.28 9.05
CA GLY A 356 -2.70 -21.52 9.84
C GLY A 356 -3.54 -21.49 11.14
N GLN A 357 -4.43 -20.50 11.33
CA GLN A 357 -5.17 -20.32 12.60
C GLN A 357 -6.03 -21.53 13.00
N HIS A 358 -6.39 -22.38 12.04
CA HIS A 358 -7.14 -23.63 12.28
C HIS A 358 -6.23 -24.79 12.68
N TRP A 359 -4.91 -24.64 12.61
CA TRP A 359 -3.97 -25.67 12.99
C TRP A 359 -3.77 -25.67 14.52
N PRO A 360 -3.73 -26.86 15.15
CA PRO A 360 -3.50 -26.91 16.60
C PRO A 360 -2.20 -26.24 17.00
N ASP A 361 -2.26 -25.35 18.00
CA ASP A 361 -1.11 -24.70 18.63
C ASP A 361 -0.15 -23.95 17.68
N TYR A 362 -0.64 -23.51 16.51
CA TYR A 362 0.20 -22.86 15.49
C TYR A 362 0.83 -21.55 15.98
N ALA A 363 0.16 -20.84 16.92
CA ALA A 363 0.73 -19.65 17.54
C ALA A 363 2.12 -19.90 18.15
N SER A 364 2.39 -21.08 18.68
CA SER A 364 3.70 -21.44 19.25
C SER A 364 4.81 -21.56 18.18
N SER A 365 4.45 -21.69 16.92
CA SER A 365 5.37 -21.79 15.77
C SER A 365 5.67 -20.44 15.11
N ILE A 366 5.04 -19.35 15.54
CA ILE A 366 5.21 -18.01 14.99
C ILE A 366 6.07 -17.18 15.93
N TRP A 367 7.18 -16.62 15.43
CA TRP A 367 8.15 -15.87 16.23
C TRP A 367 8.56 -14.58 15.54
N GLY A 368 8.68 -13.50 16.30
CA GLY A 368 9.16 -12.22 15.81
C GLY A 368 10.06 -11.51 16.81
N SER A 369 10.93 -10.67 16.31
CA SER A 369 11.73 -9.78 17.13
C SER A 369 11.92 -8.42 16.47
N ASP A 370 12.01 -7.39 17.30
CA ASP A 370 12.36 -6.03 16.89
C ASP A 370 13.14 -5.35 18.01
N VAL A 371 14.00 -4.40 17.65
CA VAL A 371 14.80 -3.63 18.60
C VAL A 371 13.97 -2.53 19.30
N SER A 372 12.93 -2.02 18.63
CA SER A 372 12.06 -0.96 19.12
C SER A 372 11.01 -1.53 20.09
N SER A 373 10.96 -0.99 21.31
CA SER A 373 9.92 -1.34 22.28
C SER A 373 8.52 -0.97 21.80
N GLU A 374 8.44 0.16 21.08
CA GLU A 374 7.18 0.63 20.48
C GLU A 374 6.69 -0.31 19.40
N ALA A 375 7.58 -0.75 18.50
CA ALA A 375 7.24 -1.71 17.45
C ALA A 375 6.75 -3.03 18.06
N VAL A 376 7.42 -3.52 19.13
CA VAL A 376 7.03 -4.75 19.83
C VAL A 376 5.66 -4.63 20.50
N GLN A 377 5.35 -3.53 21.17
CA GLN A 377 3.99 -3.30 21.74
C GLN A 377 2.93 -3.41 20.66
N VAL A 378 3.23 -2.79 19.55
CA VAL A 378 2.42 -2.72 18.35
C VAL A 378 2.22 -4.14 17.79
N ALA A 379 3.29 -4.88 17.61
CA ALA A 379 3.27 -6.25 17.11
C ALA A 379 2.43 -7.18 18.01
N VAL A 380 2.64 -7.11 19.31
CA VAL A 380 1.90 -7.91 20.30
C VAL A 380 0.41 -7.64 20.21
N LEU A 381 0.00 -6.37 20.17
CA LEU A 381 -1.42 -6.02 20.02
C LEU A 381 -2.00 -6.51 18.70
N ASN A 382 -1.26 -6.37 17.60
CA ASN A 382 -1.68 -6.84 16.29
C ASN A 382 -1.90 -8.37 16.29
N MET A 383 -0.97 -9.12 16.86
CA MET A 383 -1.08 -10.59 16.99
C MET A 383 -2.29 -10.98 17.86
N ILE A 384 -2.45 -10.37 19.03
CA ILE A 384 -3.59 -10.63 19.95
C ILE A 384 -4.94 -10.32 19.28
N LEU A 385 -5.04 -9.19 18.58
CA LEU A 385 -6.25 -8.79 17.85
C LEU A 385 -6.63 -9.79 16.76
N ASN A 386 -5.64 -10.44 16.16
CA ASN A 386 -5.84 -11.48 15.17
C ASN A 386 -6.07 -12.89 15.77
N GLY A 387 -6.14 -13.01 17.09
CA GLY A 387 -6.50 -14.24 17.78
C GLY A 387 -5.30 -15.09 18.24
N ASP A 388 -4.08 -14.58 18.13
CA ASP A 388 -2.90 -15.25 18.69
C ASP A 388 -2.93 -15.14 20.22
N GLY A 389 -3.08 -16.27 20.89
CA GLY A 389 -3.14 -16.36 22.36
C GLY A 389 -1.78 -16.56 23.03
N LYS A 390 -0.67 -16.69 22.28
CA LYS A 390 0.65 -17.03 22.81
C LYS A 390 1.71 -15.97 22.58
N THR A 391 1.62 -15.22 21.52
CA THR A 391 2.48 -14.10 21.11
C THR A 391 3.96 -14.25 21.46
N ASN A 392 4.72 -14.82 20.54
CA ASN A 392 6.18 -15.00 20.69
C ASN A 392 6.94 -13.82 20.04
N ILE A 393 6.59 -12.60 20.40
CA ILE A 393 7.26 -11.38 19.95
C ILE A 393 8.22 -10.92 21.05
N GLN A 394 9.46 -10.67 20.70
CA GLN A 394 10.51 -10.30 21.67
C GLN A 394 11.16 -8.97 21.29
N GLN A 395 11.43 -8.15 22.31
CA GLN A 395 12.26 -6.96 22.14
C GLN A 395 13.72 -7.37 22.21
N GLU A 396 14.38 -7.52 21.06
CA GLU A 396 15.80 -7.88 20.98
C GLU A 396 16.46 -7.39 19.69
N ASP A 397 17.77 -7.24 19.76
CA ASP A 397 18.62 -7.01 18.58
C ASP A 397 18.94 -8.36 17.92
N SER A 398 18.20 -8.69 16.87
CA SER A 398 18.32 -9.97 16.15
C SER A 398 19.70 -10.15 15.52
N LEU A 399 20.37 -9.07 15.10
CA LEU A 399 21.71 -9.14 14.50
C LEU A 399 22.77 -9.53 15.55
N GLN A 400 22.63 -9.07 16.79
CA GLN A 400 23.55 -9.46 17.86
C GLN A 400 23.33 -10.90 18.33
N LYS A 401 22.08 -11.37 18.31
CA LYS A 401 21.72 -12.71 18.82
C LYS A 401 21.65 -13.80 17.73
N ILE A 402 22.08 -13.51 16.51
CA ILE A 402 21.89 -14.39 15.37
C ILE A 402 22.49 -15.80 15.61
N ASN A 403 23.68 -15.87 16.16
CA ASN A 403 24.39 -17.13 16.36
C ASN A 403 23.68 -18.11 17.31
N SER A 404 22.85 -17.60 18.23
CA SER A 404 22.03 -18.45 19.12
C SER A 404 20.74 -18.96 18.48
N ASN A 405 20.39 -18.42 17.31
CA ASN A 405 19.16 -18.70 16.60
C ASN A 405 19.36 -19.37 15.23
N GLU A 406 20.58 -19.76 14.89
CA GLU A 406 20.89 -20.40 13.60
C GLU A 406 20.08 -21.67 13.36
N ASN A 407 19.63 -21.86 12.10
CA ASN A 407 18.88 -23.04 11.65
C ASN A 407 17.60 -23.34 12.47
N SER A 408 16.98 -22.32 13.04
CA SER A 408 15.85 -22.46 13.95
C SER A 408 14.49 -22.21 13.32
N ALA A 409 14.44 -21.92 12.01
CA ALA A 409 13.22 -21.65 11.27
C ALA A 409 13.09 -22.50 10.01
N ASP A 410 11.87 -22.91 9.70
CA ASP A 410 11.51 -23.55 8.42
C ASP A 410 11.23 -22.49 7.35
N ALA A 411 10.66 -21.36 7.75
CA ALA A 411 10.40 -20.23 6.90
C ALA A 411 10.76 -18.91 7.60
N VAL A 412 11.37 -17.97 6.86
CA VAL A 412 11.68 -16.63 7.32
C VAL A 412 11.03 -15.62 6.39
N ILE A 413 10.38 -14.62 6.96
CA ILE A 413 9.81 -13.49 6.21
C ILE A 413 10.40 -12.22 6.81
N CYS A 414 10.95 -11.34 5.99
CA CYS A 414 11.53 -10.12 6.51
C CYS A 414 11.39 -8.95 5.54
N ASN A 415 10.98 -7.81 6.07
CA ASN A 415 11.07 -6.50 5.43
C ASN A 415 12.03 -5.64 6.26
N PRO A 416 13.36 -5.80 6.09
CA PRO A 416 14.34 -5.17 6.95
C PRO A 416 14.37 -3.64 6.75
N PRO A 417 14.92 -2.89 7.70
CA PRO A 417 15.14 -1.47 7.50
C PRO A 417 16.16 -1.25 6.38
N PHE A 418 15.78 -0.45 5.35
CA PHE A 418 16.68 -0.16 4.22
C PHE A 418 17.17 1.29 4.20
N GLY A 419 18.31 1.44 3.55
CA GLY A 419 18.93 2.71 3.19
C GLY A 419 20.33 2.86 3.77
N ALA A 420 21.19 3.49 2.99
CA ALA A 420 22.61 3.68 3.34
C ALA A 420 22.84 4.49 4.64
N ARG A 421 21.80 5.13 5.16
CA ARG A 421 21.86 5.87 6.44
C ARG A 421 21.58 4.99 7.66
N ILE A 422 21.07 3.77 7.44
CA ILE A 422 20.79 2.79 8.50
C ILE A 422 21.87 1.73 8.42
N SER A 423 22.94 1.95 9.15
CA SER A 423 24.14 1.10 9.12
C SER A 423 24.52 0.63 10.52
N GLU A 424 24.97 -0.61 10.63
CA GLU A 424 25.59 -1.15 11.82
C GLU A 424 27.09 -0.78 11.83
N THR A 425 27.59 -0.38 12.98
CA THR A 425 29.00 0.03 13.19
C THR A 425 29.66 -0.70 14.36
N LYS A 426 28.89 -1.50 15.13
CA LYS A 426 29.40 -2.23 16.28
C LYS A 426 30.19 -3.46 15.81
N GLU A 427 31.45 -3.53 16.19
CA GLU A 427 32.33 -4.65 15.85
C GLU A 427 31.77 -6.00 16.30
N ASN A 428 31.24 -6.10 17.52
CA ASN A 428 30.63 -7.31 18.06
C ASN A 428 29.37 -7.79 17.32
N THR A 429 28.73 -6.90 16.54
CA THR A 429 27.64 -7.29 15.64
C THR A 429 28.21 -7.70 14.28
N LEU A 430 29.14 -6.88 13.72
CA LEU A 430 29.71 -7.14 12.40
C LEU A 430 30.49 -8.45 12.34
N GLU A 431 31.18 -8.85 13.40
CA GLU A 431 31.94 -10.11 13.48
C GLU A 431 31.09 -11.38 13.32
N ASN A 432 29.76 -11.28 13.60
CA ASN A 432 28.82 -12.37 13.43
C ASN A 432 28.48 -12.67 11.96
N PHE A 433 28.90 -11.81 11.01
CA PHE A 433 28.47 -11.86 9.62
C PHE A 433 29.64 -11.89 8.65
N ASP A 434 29.55 -12.74 7.65
CA ASP A 434 30.48 -12.77 6.52
C ASP A 434 30.38 -11.47 5.70
N LEU A 435 29.14 -10.92 5.54
CA LEU A 435 28.89 -9.62 4.90
C LEU A 435 29.29 -8.42 5.77
N GLY A 436 29.65 -8.64 7.04
CA GLY A 436 30.27 -7.67 7.94
C GLY A 436 31.79 -7.52 7.76
N ARG A 437 32.37 -8.31 6.85
CA ARG A 437 33.82 -8.39 6.58
C ARG A 437 34.18 -7.87 5.20
N GLU A 438 35.46 -7.49 5.02
CA GLU A 438 35.98 -7.24 3.67
C GLU A 438 36.11 -8.59 2.96
N TRP A 439 35.72 -8.65 1.69
CA TRP A 439 35.87 -9.82 0.84
C TRP A 439 37.09 -9.65 -0.06
N ALA A 440 37.91 -10.66 -0.13
CA ALA A 440 39.17 -10.69 -0.89
C ALA A 440 39.32 -12.02 -1.64
N VAL A 441 40.05 -11.98 -2.74
CA VAL A 441 40.41 -13.20 -3.50
C VAL A 441 41.50 -13.93 -2.71
N ASP A 442 41.24 -15.17 -2.39
CA ASP A 442 42.18 -16.05 -1.67
C ASP A 442 43.28 -16.60 -2.59
N SER A 443 44.17 -17.43 -2.03
CA SER A 443 45.28 -18.05 -2.77
C SER A 443 44.84 -19.03 -3.87
N HIS A 444 43.58 -19.44 -3.87
CA HIS A 444 42.97 -20.33 -4.87
C HIS A 444 42.19 -19.57 -5.94
N GLY A 445 42.17 -18.22 -5.87
CA GLY A 445 41.43 -17.36 -6.81
C GLY A 445 39.97 -17.20 -6.49
N THR A 446 39.53 -17.67 -5.31
CA THR A 446 38.11 -17.59 -4.86
C THR A 446 37.88 -16.39 -3.99
N LEU A 447 36.81 -15.66 -4.24
CA LEU A 447 36.38 -14.48 -3.48
C LEU A 447 35.74 -14.93 -2.14
N ASN A 448 36.37 -14.64 -1.01
CA ASN A 448 35.91 -15.07 0.32
C ASN A 448 35.97 -13.93 1.35
N PRO A 449 35.17 -14.00 2.45
CA PRO A 449 35.30 -13.06 3.55
C PRO A 449 36.68 -13.20 4.21
N SER A 450 37.34 -12.06 4.44
CA SER A 450 38.63 -11.97 5.12
C SER A 450 38.46 -11.82 6.63
N GLU A 451 39.56 -11.88 7.40
CA GLU A 451 39.55 -11.59 8.83
C GLU A 451 39.26 -10.12 9.16
N LYS A 452 39.36 -9.22 8.17
CA LYS A 452 39.19 -7.78 8.39
C LYS A 452 37.72 -7.38 8.38
N LEU A 453 37.26 -6.78 9.50
CA LEU A 453 35.93 -6.25 9.63
C LEU A 453 35.75 -4.95 8.84
N LEU A 454 34.57 -4.73 8.30
CA LEU A 454 34.15 -3.45 7.78
C LEU A 454 33.97 -2.45 8.94
N THR A 455 34.22 -1.17 8.70
CA THR A 455 33.94 -0.11 9.68
C THR A 455 32.44 0.14 9.86
N GLN A 456 31.67 -0.16 8.82
CA GLN A 456 30.20 -0.09 8.83
C GLN A 456 29.63 -0.95 7.70
N GLN A 457 28.42 -1.47 7.90
CA GLN A 457 27.64 -2.16 6.86
C GLN A 457 26.18 -1.74 6.92
N GLU A 458 25.52 -1.66 5.78
CA GLU A 458 24.07 -1.41 5.72
C GLU A 458 23.30 -2.51 6.45
N SER A 459 22.40 -2.13 7.38
CA SER A 459 21.65 -3.10 8.17
C SER A 459 20.84 -4.06 7.32
N GLY A 460 20.26 -3.60 6.21
CA GLY A 460 19.51 -4.44 5.27
C GLY A 460 20.34 -5.57 4.66
N ILE A 461 21.64 -5.34 4.43
CA ILE A 461 22.59 -6.37 3.94
C ILE A 461 22.84 -7.43 5.04
N LEU A 462 23.04 -6.98 6.28
CA LEU A 462 23.22 -7.90 7.42
C LEU A 462 21.95 -8.71 7.70
N PHE A 463 20.77 -8.10 7.58
CA PHE A 463 19.49 -8.83 7.69
C PHE A 463 19.29 -9.87 6.58
N ALA A 464 19.80 -9.64 5.38
CA ALA A 464 19.76 -10.66 4.34
C ALA A 464 20.58 -11.91 4.75
N GLU A 465 21.77 -11.74 5.29
CA GLU A 465 22.55 -12.85 5.84
C GLU A 465 21.90 -13.45 7.09
N ALA A 466 21.34 -12.62 7.98
CA ALA A 466 20.64 -13.08 9.17
C ALA A 466 19.45 -14.01 8.80
N CYS A 467 18.68 -13.66 7.78
CA CYS A 467 17.60 -14.52 7.29
C CYS A 467 18.12 -15.87 6.81
N VAL A 468 19.25 -15.90 6.06
CA VAL A 468 19.89 -17.14 5.62
C VAL A 468 20.39 -17.97 6.80
N LYS A 469 20.93 -17.33 7.84
CA LYS A 469 21.38 -18.03 9.06
C LYS A 469 20.23 -18.63 9.85
N LEU A 470 19.12 -17.91 9.98
CA LEU A 470 17.94 -18.36 10.71
C LEU A 470 17.28 -19.60 10.10
N ILE A 471 17.18 -19.67 8.78
CA ILE A 471 16.56 -20.84 8.10
C ILE A 471 17.45 -22.06 8.16
N ARG A 472 16.81 -23.22 8.41
CA ARG A 472 17.49 -24.54 8.33
C ARG A 472 17.77 -24.91 6.87
N PRO A 473 18.71 -25.82 6.59
CA PRO A 473 18.89 -26.37 5.25
C PRO A 473 17.59 -26.91 4.66
N GLY A 474 17.26 -26.55 3.43
CA GLY A 474 15.98 -26.87 2.78
C GLY A 474 14.80 -26.02 3.28
N GLY A 475 15.00 -25.11 4.22
CA GLY A 475 14.03 -24.09 4.59
C GLY A 475 14.03 -22.93 3.58
N ARG A 476 13.06 -22.04 3.68
CA ARG A 476 12.84 -20.98 2.68
C ARG A 476 12.65 -19.60 3.29
N MET A 477 12.88 -18.58 2.50
CA MET A 477 12.67 -17.20 2.93
C MET A 477 11.97 -16.36 1.87
N ALA A 478 11.28 -15.34 2.33
CA ALA A 478 10.82 -14.19 1.56
C ALA A 478 11.46 -12.92 2.13
N LEU A 479 12.25 -12.25 1.33
CA LEU A 479 13.00 -11.08 1.74
C LEU A 479 12.63 -9.89 0.84
N VAL A 480 12.12 -8.80 1.44
CA VAL A 480 11.90 -7.54 0.74
C VAL A 480 13.23 -6.81 0.66
N VAL A 481 13.63 -6.41 -0.54
CA VAL A 481 14.91 -5.73 -0.78
C VAL A 481 14.74 -4.53 -1.72
N PRO A 482 15.52 -3.46 -1.53
CA PRO A 482 15.64 -2.41 -2.55
C PRO A 482 16.17 -2.99 -3.86
N ASN A 483 15.64 -2.53 -5.00
CA ASN A 483 16.13 -2.99 -6.31
C ASN A 483 17.63 -2.72 -6.53
N GLY A 484 18.19 -1.73 -5.83
CA GLY A 484 19.62 -1.49 -5.83
C GLY A 484 20.48 -2.67 -5.35
N TYR A 485 19.95 -3.49 -4.41
CA TYR A 485 20.66 -4.71 -3.95
C TYR A 485 20.75 -5.75 -5.07
N LEU A 486 19.75 -5.80 -5.93
CA LEU A 486 19.66 -6.78 -7.01
C LEU A 486 20.36 -6.33 -8.30
N GLY A 487 20.44 -5.01 -8.56
CA GLY A 487 20.92 -4.49 -9.86
C GLY A 487 22.12 -3.55 -9.83
N ASN A 488 22.55 -3.04 -8.66
CA ASN A 488 23.69 -2.14 -8.61
C ASN A 488 25.01 -2.92 -8.76
N ARG A 489 25.90 -2.42 -9.62
CA ARG A 489 27.20 -3.06 -9.94
C ARG A 489 28.31 -2.80 -8.92
N SER A 490 28.09 -1.97 -7.88
CA SER A 490 29.12 -1.77 -6.86
C SER A 490 29.47 -3.07 -6.16
N THR A 491 30.74 -3.20 -5.78
CA THR A 491 31.31 -4.41 -5.15
C THR A 491 30.48 -4.89 -3.95
N ARG A 492 30.01 -3.97 -3.11
CA ARG A 492 29.17 -4.29 -1.94
C ARG A 492 27.94 -5.12 -2.30
N TYR A 493 27.18 -4.69 -3.32
CA TYR A 493 25.96 -5.39 -3.71
C TYR A 493 26.22 -6.62 -4.58
N ALA A 494 27.31 -6.63 -5.33
CA ALA A 494 27.76 -7.84 -6.02
C ALA A 494 28.11 -8.95 -5.02
N ILE A 495 28.82 -8.62 -3.94
CA ILE A 495 29.12 -9.54 -2.83
C ILE A 495 27.85 -10.06 -2.16
N LEU A 496 26.85 -9.22 -1.92
CA LEU A 496 25.56 -9.66 -1.38
C LEU A 496 24.91 -10.73 -2.29
N ARG A 497 24.88 -10.50 -3.60
CA ARG A 497 24.31 -11.45 -4.56
C ARG A 497 25.14 -12.73 -4.65
N GLU A 498 26.47 -12.64 -4.64
CA GLU A 498 27.37 -13.77 -4.54
C GLU A 498 27.07 -14.61 -3.27
N PHE A 499 26.94 -13.96 -2.12
CA PHE A 499 26.59 -14.61 -0.86
C PHE A 499 25.24 -15.34 -0.94
N LEU A 500 24.19 -14.64 -1.41
CA LEU A 500 22.86 -15.23 -1.53
C LEU A 500 22.85 -16.46 -2.44
N MET A 501 23.49 -16.38 -3.60
CA MET A 501 23.51 -17.49 -4.58
C MET A 501 24.39 -18.68 -4.12
N ARG A 502 25.42 -18.44 -3.30
CA ARG A 502 26.19 -19.52 -2.68
C ARG A 502 25.36 -20.30 -1.68
N HIS A 503 24.56 -19.60 -0.87
CA HIS A 503 23.86 -20.21 0.26
C HIS A 503 22.44 -20.65 -0.09
N CYS A 504 21.83 -20.09 -1.15
CA CYS A 504 20.45 -20.32 -1.49
C CYS A 504 20.23 -20.58 -2.99
N PHE A 505 19.17 -21.32 -3.30
CA PHE A 505 18.52 -21.28 -4.60
C PHE A 505 17.57 -20.08 -4.65
N ILE A 506 17.65 -19.29 -5.69
CA ILE A 506 16.66 -18.23 -5.95
C ILE A 506 15.45 -18.90 -6.59
N SER A 507 14.29 -18.84 -5.96
CA SER A 507 13.08 -19.53 -6.46
C SER A 507 12.16 -18.60 -7.23
N ALA A 508 12.02 -17.35 -6.76
CA ALA A 508 11.25 -16.33 -7.47
C ALA A 508 11.73 -14.92 -7.08
N ILE A 509 11.54 -13.97 -8.00
CA ILE A 509 11.73 -12.54 -7.75
C ILE A 509 10.48 -11.82 -8.25
N VAL A 510 9.83 -11.06 -7.37
CA VAL A 510 8.65 -10.26 -7.70
C VAL A 510 8.97 -8.78 -7.52
N ALA A 511 8.99 -8.04 -8.61
CA ALA A 511 9.17 -6.59 -8.58
C ALA A 511 7.89 -5.89 -8.17
N LEU A 512 8.01 -4.93 -7.26
CA LEU A 512 6.90 -4.08 -6.81
C LEU A 512 6.99 -2.70 -7.48
N PRO A 513 5.85 -2.01 -7.68
CA PRO A 513 5.85 -0.68 -8.24
C PRO A 513 6.55 0.31 -7.30
N ARG A 514 7.04 1.41 -7.88
CA ARG A 514 7.64 2.48 -7.11
C ARG A 514 6.66 3.02 -6.06
N PHE A 515 7.20 3.45 -4.93
CA PHE A 515 6.43 4.02 -3.82
C PHE A 515 5.45 3.05 -3.14
N THR A 516 5.56 1.75 -3.35
CA THR A 516 4.75 0.74 -2.64
C THR A 516 4.80 0.97 -1.12
N PHE A 517 5.97 1.32 -0.57
CA PHE A 517 6.19 1.57 0.86
C PHE A 517 6.17 3.07 1.24
N LYS A 518 5.67 3.95 0.39
CA LYS A 518 5.65 5.40 0.71
C LYS A 518 4.77 5.74 1.91
N GLY A 519 3.72 4.99 2.14
CA GLY A 519 2.89 5.08 3.35
C GLY A 519 3.70 4.84 4.62
N SER A 520 4.70 3.96 4.55
CA SER A 520 5.65 3.63 5.63
C SER A 520 6.91 4.53 5.62
N GLY A 521 6.96 5.59 4.81
CA GLY A 521 8.08 6.54 4.77
C GLY A 521 9.24 6.16 3.84
N ALA A 522 9.23 4.98 3.21
CA ALA A 522 10.28 4.55 2.29
C ALA A 522 9.97 4.95 0.84
N ASP A 523 10.85 5.78 0.25
CA ASP A 523 10.77 6.22 -1.15
C ASP A 523 11.78 5.43 -2.02
N VAL A 524 11.61 4.11 -2.04
CA VAL A 524 12.47 3.18 -2.79
C VAL A 524 11.63 2.24 -3.66
N SER A 525 12.20 1.83 -4.80
CA SER A 525 11.68 0.68 -5.55
C SER A 525 12.21 -0.58 -4.88
N ALA A 526 11.33 -1.50 -4.57
CA ALA A 526 11.64 -2.75 -3.91
C ALA A 526 11.16 -3.96 -4.70
N SER A 527 11.77 -5.09 -4.44
CA SER A 527 11.35 -6.41 -4.91
C SER A 527 11.29 -7.37 -3.74
N VAL A 528 10.54 -8.44 -3.90
CA VAL A 528 10.55 -9.57 -2.98
C VAL A 528 11.34 -10.68 -3.64
N ILE A 529 12.39 -11.16 -2.96
CA ILE A 529 13.17 -12.33 -3.38
C ILE A 529 12.74 -13.52 -2.52
N PHE A 530 12.43 -14.62 -3.18
CA PHE A 530 12.09 -15.90 -2.55
C PHE A 530 13.24 -16.88 -2.79
N CYS A 531 13.72 -17.50 -1.72
CA CYS A 531 14.86 -18.39 -1.77
C CYS A 531 14.62 -19.66 -0.95
N GLU A 532 15.28 -20.75 -1.34
CA GLU A 532 15.43 -21.97 -0.55
C GLU A 532 16.90 -22.15 -0.15
N LYS A 533 17.18 -22.39 1.13
CA LYS A 533 18.55 -22.58 1.62
C LYS A 533 19.13 -23.90 1.13
N ARG A 534 20.30 -23.83 0.53
CA ARG A 534 21.05 -25.01 0.13
C ARG A 534 21.45 -25.87 1.35
N THR A 535 21.53 -27.19 1.17
CA THR A 535 22.04 -28.09 2.19
C THR A 535 23.54 -27.89 2.44
N THR A 536 24.27 -27.55 1.39
CA THR A 536 25.69 -27.22 1.43
C THR A 536 25.93 -25.95 0.61
N PRO A 537 26.51 -24.88 1.18
CA PRO A 537 26.88 -23.70 0.43
C PRO A 537 27.86 -23.99 -0.70
N LEU A 538 27.75 -23.27 -1.80
CA LEU A 538 28.73 -23.30 -2.90
C LEU A 538 29.97 -22.49 -2.50
N THR A 539 31.12 -22.83 -3.07
CA THR A 539 32.32 -22.01 -2.93
C THR A 539 32.29 -20.75 -3.78
N GLU A 540 31.60 -20.79 -4.92
CA GLU A 540 31.37 -19.64 -5.80
C GLU A 540 29.98 -19.77 -6.44
N ALA A 541 29.28 -18.64 -6.65
CA ALA A 541 27.96 -18.63 -7.27
C ALA A 541 27.94 -19.25 -8.67
N LYS A 542 29.01 -19.04 -9.45
CA LYS A 542 29.17 -19.60 -10.81
C LYS A 542 29.19 -21.14 -10.87
N LEU A 543 29.38 -21.85 -9.74
CA LEU A 543 29.32 -23.30 -9.66
C LEU A 543 27.89 -23.81 -9.45
N SER A 544 26.89 -22.95 -9.49
CA SER A 544 25.51 -23.39 -9.39
C SER A 544 25.15 -24.32 -10.55
N GLU A 545 24.49 -25.42 -10.22
CA GLU A 545 23.74 -26.20 -11.21
C GLU A 545 22.71 -25.31 -11.90
N ASP A 546 22.43 -25.57 -13.18
CA ASP A 546 21.42 -24.80 -13.88
C ASP A 546 20.01 -25.20 -13.42
N TYR A 547 19.21 -24.18 -13.14
CA TYR A 547 17.79 -24.30 -12.77
C TYR A 547 17.05 -23.03 -13.19
N GLU A 548 15.75 -23.11 -13.25
CA GLU A 548 14.91 -21.94 -13.55
C GLU A 548 14.27 -21.34 -12.31
N PHE A 549 14.15 -20.01 -12.26
CA PHE A 549 13.42 -19.27 -11.24
C PHE A 549 12.44 -18.30 -11.89
N CYS A 550 11.35 -18.01 -11.18
CA CYS A 550 10.29 -17.14 -11.70
C CYS A 550 10.61 -15.65 -11.51
N VAL A 551 10.33 -14.82 -12.52
CA VAL A 551 10.48 -13.37 -12.44
C VAL A 551 9.18 -12.69 -12.87
N GLU A 552 8.52 -12.03 -11.93
CA GLU A 552 7.25 -11.32 -12.18
C GLU A 552 7.33 -9.84 -11.80
N VAL A 553 6.47 -9.05 -12.42
CA VAL A 553 6.37 -7.61 -12.17
C VAL A 553 4.93 -7.27 -11.83
N VAL A 554 4.71 -6.82 -10.61
CA VAL A 554 3.44 -6.27 -10.13
C VAL A 554 3.39 -4.78 -10.49
N ASN A 555 2.34 -4.35 -11.17
CA ASN A 555 2.14 -2.95 -11.53
C ASN A 555 1.07 -2.26 -10.65
N ARG A 556 0.06 -3.01 -10.20
CA ARG A 556 -1.05 -2.53 -9.38
C ARG A 556 -1.06 -3.29 -8.06
N VAL A 557 -1.10 -2.57 -6.97
CA VAL A 557 -0.98 -3.12 -5.60
C VAL A 557 -2.26 -2.98 -4.77
N GLY A 558 -3.31 -2.36 -5.34
CA GLY A 558 -4.56 -2.12 -4.63
C GLY A 558 -4.63 -0.77 -3.91
N TRP A 559 -3.61 0.06 -4.03
CA TRP A 559 -3.60 1.43 -3.50
C TRP A 559 -2.76 2.37 -4.35
N VAL A 560 -2.96 3.68 -4.16
CA VAL A 560 -2.17 4.73 -4.83
C VAL A 560 -0.78 4.78 -4.20
N THR A 561 0.21 4.26 -4.89
CA THR A 561 1.60 4.13 -4.39
C THR A 561 2.29 5.47 -4.09
N GLY A 562 1.84 6.58 -4.67
CA GLY A 562 2.37 7.92 -4.39
C GLY A 562 1.70 8.63 -3.21
N ASP A 563 0.60 8.13 -2.70
CA ASP A 563 -0.15 8.74 -1.59
C ASP A 563 0.39 8.26 -0.24
N LYS A 564 0.77 9.22 0.63
CA LYS A 564 1.20 8.92 2.01
C LYS A 564 0.12 8.23 2.87
N ARG A 565 -1.14 8.30 2.46
CA ARG A 565 -2.28 7.68 3.18
C ARG A 565 -2.59 6.28 2.67
N GLY A 566 -1.92 5.83 1.60
CA GLY A 566 -2.20 4.54 0.99
C GLY A 566 -3.65 4.41 0.52
N LYS A 567 -4.19 5.47 -0.16
CA LYS A 567 -5.59 5.48 -0.61
C LYS A 567 -5.87 4.25 -1.46
N PRO A 568 -6.85 3.38 -1.10
CA PRO A 568 -7.13 2.17 -1.85
C PRO A 568 -7.64 2.50 -3.26
N THR A 569 -7.27 1.66 -4.21
CA THR A 569 -7.77 1.65 -5.59
C THR A 569 -8.61 0.40 -5.80
N TYR A 570 -9.74 0.54 -6.50
CA TYR A 570 -10.68 -0.56 -6.70
C TYR A 570 -10.91 -0.81 -8.19
N LEU A 571 -11.13 -2.07 -8.53
CA LEU A 571 -11.52 -2.47 -9.86
C LEU A 571 -12.85 -1.82 -10.26
N ARG A 572 -12.90 -1.41 -11.53
CA ARG A 572 -14.08 -0.78 -12.12
C ARG A 572 -14.47 -1.49 -13.39
N ASP A 573 -15.76 -1.49 -13.67
CA ASP A 573 -16.28 -1.89 -14.96
C ASP A 573 -15.76 -0.95 -16.06
N GLU A 574 -15.33 -1.50 -17.18
CA GLU A 574 -14.72 -0.74 -18.26
C GLU A 574 -15.74 0.10 -19.05
N GLU A 575 -17.01 -0.33 -19.08
CA GLU A 575 -18.05 0.36 -19.86
C GLU A 575 -18.63 1.57 -19.12
N ASP A 576 -18.95 1.42 -17.83
CA ASP A 576 -19.67 2.44 -17.08
C ASP A 576 -18.88 3.02 -15.88
N GLY A 577 -17.67 2.50 -15.59
CA GLY A 577 -16.79 2.96 -14.52
C GLY A 577 -17.31 2.65 -13.11
N THR A 578 -18.31 1.78 -12.97
CA THR A 578 -18.82 1.37 -11.64
C THR A 578 -17.83 0.44 -10.94
N LEU A 579 -17.86 0.42 -9.59
CA LEU A 579 -17.00 -0.46 -8.81
C LEU A 579 -17.43 -1.92 -8.95
N LEU A 580 -16.47 -2.81 -9.14
CA LEU A 580 -16.70 -4.25 -9.08
C LEU A 580 -16.76 -4.70 -7.62
N LEU A 581 -17.67 -5.61 -7.32
CA LEU A 581 -17.91 -6.12 -5.97
C LEU A 581 -17.69 -7.64 -5.93
N ASP A 582 -17.18 -8.13 -4.80
CA ASP A 582 -17.14 -9.56 -4.49
C ASP A 582 -18.53 -10.11 -4.17
N GLU A 583 -18.64 -11.39 -3.89
CA GLU A 583 -19.88 -12.08 -3.53
C GLU A 583 -20.54 -11.53 -2.25
N TYR A 584 -19.76 -10.92 -1.37
CA TYR A 584 -20.23 -10.30 -0.12
C TYR A 584 -20.59 -8.81 -0.28
N GLY A 585 -20.41 -8.23 -1.47
CA GLY A 585 -20.70 -6.83 -1.75
C GLY A 585 -19.57 -5.86 -1.38
N ASN A 586 -18.36 -6.34 -1.11
CA ASN A 586 -17.19 -5.51 -0.88
C ASN A 586 -16.55 -5.11 -2.20
N SER A 587 -15.97 -3.90 -2.25
CA SER A 587 -15.24 -3.46 -3.44
C SER A 587 -13.93 -4.23 -3.59
N ILE A 588 -13.69 -4.77 -4.78
CA ILE A 588 -12.50 -5.55 -5.10
C ILE A 588 -11.32 -4.60 -5.31
N LEU A 589 -10.19 -4.86 -4.65
CA LEU A 589 -8.98 -4.06 -4.81
C LEU A 589 -8.42 -4.22 -6.25
N ASP A 590 -7.98 -3.10 -6.84
CA ASP A 590 -7.28 -3.10 -8.12
C ASP A 590 -5.83 -3.51 -7.93
N SER A 591 -5.58 -4.81 -7.91
CA SER A 591 -4.28 -5.41 -7.58
C SER A 591 -3.96 -6.58 -8.52
N ASP A 592 -2.69 -6.72 -8.86
CA ASP A 592 -2.17 -7.82 -9.69
C ASP A 592 -1.73 -9.03 -8.85
N PHE A 593 -1.86 -8.99 -7.51
CA PHE A 593 -1.30 -9.99 -6.61
C PHE A 593 -1.83 -11.41 -6.87
N GLU A 594 -3.13 -11.57 -7.06
CA GLU A 594 -3.74 -12.88 -7.32
C GLU A 594 -3.25 -13.47 -8.65
N GLY A 595 -3.23 -12.65 -9.72
CA GLY A 595 -2.69 -13.06 -11.02
C GLY A 595 -1.20 -13.40 -10.94
N CYS A 596 -0.41 -12.59 -10.21
CA CYS A 596 1.01 -12.85 -9.99
C CYS A 596 1.24 -14.16 -9.21
N LEU A 597 0.46 -14.42 -8.16
CA LEU A 597 0.54 -15.66 -7.38
C LEU A 597 0.28 -16.89 -8.26
N ARG A 598 -0.76 -16.85 -9.11
CA ARG A 598 -1.05 -17.93 -10.07
C ARG A 598 0.11 -18.13 -11.05
N LYS A 599 0.66 -17.05 -11.61
CA LYS A 599 1.80 -17.13 -12.54
C LYS A 599 3.03 -17.74 -11.89
N VAL A 600 3.38 -17.35 -10.66
CA VAL A 600 4.50 -17.95 -9.93
C VAL A 600 4.29 -19.45 -9.73
N ARG A 601 3.11 -19.88 -9.36
CA ARG A 601 2.78 -21.31 -9.17
C ARG A 601 2.78 -22.10 -10.48
N ASN A 602 2.28 -21.53 -11.56
CA ASN A 602 2.23 -22.17 -12.89
C ASN A 602 3.53 -22.04 -13.69
N SER A 603 4.60 -21.46 -13.09
CA SER A 603 5.90 -21.36 -13.73
C SER A 603 6.67 -22.69 -13.69
N THR A 604 7.68 -22.85 -14.54
CA THR A 604 8.61 -23.98 -14.47
C THR A 604 9.38 -24.00 -13.14
N ALA A 605 9.62 -22.83 -12.54
CA ALA A 605 10.15 -22.74 -11.17
C ALA A 605 9.24 -23.40 -10.12
N GLY A 606 7.92 -23.37 -10.30
CA GLY A 606 6.98 -24.09 -9.46
C GLY A 606 7.18 -25.61 -9.48
N GLN A 607 7.69 -26.14 -10.59
CA GLN A 607 8.06 -27.56 -10.71
C GLN A 607 9.41 -27.85 -10.03
N ALA A 608 10.37 -26.93 -10.13
CA ALA A 608 11.69 -27.07 -9.49
C ALA A 608 11.63 -26.90 -7.96
N PHE A 609 10.69 -26.08 -7.47
CA PHE A 609 10.51 -25.79 -6.05
C PHE A 609 9.12 -26.22 -5.57
N PRO A 610 8.92 -27.48 -5.17
CA PRO A 610 7.60 -28.04 -4.83
C PRO A 610 6.85 -27.29 -3.71
N TRP A 611 7.56 -26.57 -2.85
CA TRP A 611 6.95 -25.78 -1.79
C TRP A 611 6.11 -24.59 -2.33
N LEU A 612 6.43 -24.06 -3.51
CA LEU A 612 5.66 -22.98 -4.14
C LEU A 612 4.23 -23.42 -4.48
N VAL A 613 4.03 -24.69 -4.80
CA VAL A 613 2.75 -25.26 -5.26
C VAL A 613 2.08 -26.19 -4.26
N ARG A 614 2.74 -26.51 -3.13
CA ARG A 614 2.23 -27.44 -2.13
C ARG A 614 0.83 -27.05 -1.64
N GLY A 615 -0.14 -27.96 -1.72
CA GLY A 615 -1.52 -27.73 -1.32
C GLY A 615 -2.36 -26.95 -2.34
N HIS A 616 -1.82 -26.71 -3.54
CA HIS A 616 -2.53 -26.07 -4.64
C HIS A 616 -2.48 -27.00 -5.86
N GLU A 617 -3.66 -27.42 -6.34
CA GLU A 617 -3.74 -28.14 -7.61
C GLU A 617 -3.62 -27.12 -8.75
N PRO A 618 -2.76 -27.37 -9.75
CA PRO A 618 -2.71 -26.54 -10.94
C PRO A 618 -4.06 -26.55 -11.66
N ASP A 619 -4.60 -25.41 -11.98
CA ASP A 619 -5.79 -25.32 -12.84
C ASP A 619 -5.35 -25.61 -14.28
N PRO A 620 -5.73 -26.77 -14.89
CA PRO A 620 -5.32 -27.11 -16.25
C PRO A 620 -5.94 -26.17 -17.32
N THR A 621 -6.91 -25.34 -16.92
CA THR A 621 -7.56 -24.36 -17.80
C THR A 621 -6.87 -22.99 -17.76
N ASP A 622 -5.98 -22.78 -16.79
CA ASP A 622 -5.23 -21.53 -16.67
C ASP A 622 -4.09 -21.49 -17.68
N SER A 623 -4.24 -20.64 -18.69
CA SER A 623 -3.23 -20.45 -19.75
C SER A 623 -2.13 -19.46 -19.34
N GLU A 624 -2.22 -18.82 -18.17
CA GLU A 624 -1.23 -17.87 -17.71
C GLU A 624 -0.06 -18.56 -16.99
N HIS A 625 1.08 -18.63 -17.65
CA HIS A 625 2.32 -19.13 -17.07
C HIS A 625 3.24 -17.98 -16.64
N GLY A 626 3.88 -18.12 -15.48
CA GLY A 626 4.92 -17.21 -15.03
C GLY A 626 6.14 -17.25 -15.94
N TRP A 627 6.83 -16.12 -15.99
CA TRP A 627 8.09 -16.02 -16.73
C TRP A 627 9.24 -16.63 -15.92
N SER A 628 9.87 -17.65 -16.48
CA SER A 628 11.02 -18.31 -15.88
C SER A 628 12.32 -17.91 -16.58
N VAL A 629 13.37 -17.80 -15.79
CA VAL A 629 14.72 -17.42 -16.21
C VAL A 629 15.69 -18.46 -15.71
N SER A 630 16.60 -18.94 -16.60
CA SER A 630 17.70 -19.83 -16.17
C SER A 630 18.71 -19.07 -15.31
N ILE A 631 19.16 -19.67 -14.23
CA ILE A 631 20.20 -19.12 -13.36
C ILE A 631 21.51 -18.92 -14.09
N SER A 632 21.79 -19.72 -15.14
CA SER A 632 23.01 -19.56 -15.96
C SER A 632 23.10 -18.17 -16.55
N SER A 633 21.97 -17.55 -16.98
CA SER A 633 21.97 -16.17 -17.49
C SER A 633 22.41 -15.13 -16.46
N VAL A 634 22.27 -15.45 -15.18
CA VAL A 634 22.71 -14.57 -14.07
C VAL A 634 24.17 -14.84 -13.71
N VAL A 635 24.59 -16.12 -13.65
CA VAL A 635 25.97 -16.45 -13.29
C VAL A 635 26.98 -16.12 -14.41
N ASP A 636 26.53 -16.00 -15.63
CA ASP A 636 27.32 -15.55 -16.77
C ASP A 636 27.51 -14.01 -16.77
N ASP A 637 26.66 -13.26 -16.04
CA ASP A 637 26.86 -11.82 -15.81
C ASP A 637 27.96 -11.59 -14.76
N PRO A 638 29.06 -10.89 -15.09
CA PRO A 638 30.14 -10.62 -14.12
C PRO A 638 29.71 -9.89 -12.86
N HIS A 639 28.53 -9.32 -12.86
CA HIS A 639 27.95 -8.63 -11.70
C HIS A 639 26.81 -9.41 -11.03
N LEU A 640 26.49 -10.62 -11.48
CA LEU A 640 25.43 -11.47 -10.94
C LEU A 640 24.09 -10.73 -10.81
N THR A 641 23.68 -10.00 -11.84
CA THR A 641 22.51 -9.12 -11.77
C THR A 641 21.21 -9.91 -11.63
N LEU A 642 20.50 -9.69 -10.53
CA LEU A 642 19.19 -10.24 -10.20
C LEU A 642 18.07 -9.18 -10.36
N ASP A 643 18.32 -8.07 -11.08
CA ASP A 643 17.33 -7.00 -11.24
C ASP A 643 16.15 -7.49 -12.09
N PRO A 644 14.93 -7.60 -11.53
CA PRO A 644 13.78 -8.13 -12.24
C PRO A 644 13.40 -7.29 -13.47
N LYS A 645 13.78 -6.03 -13.53
CA LYS A 645 13.55 -5.17 -14.71
C LYS A 645 14.35 -5.63 -15.91
N ARG A 646 15.53 -6.24 -15.69
CA ARG A 646 16.41 -6.80 -16.74
C ARG A 646 16.10 -8.25 -17.05
N LEU A 647 15.49 -8.95 -16.10
CA LEU A 647 15.15 -10.37 -16.22
C LEU A 647 13.69 -10.60 -16.62
N CYS A 648 12.83 -9.57 -16.60
CA CYS A 648 11.42 -9.73 -16.94
C CYS A 648 11.20 -10.04 -18.43
N ARG A 649 10.11 -10.76 -18.70
CA ARG A 649 9.70 -11.20 -20.04
C ARG A 649 9.81 -10.10 -21.09
N LYS A 650 9.23 -8.94 -20.79
CA LYS A 650 9.17 -7.81 -21.73
C LYS A 650 10.57 -7.35 -22.18
N PHE A 651 11.54 -7.34 -21.28
CA PHE A 651 12.90 -6.91 -21.62
C PHE A 651 13.67 -7.99 -22.38
N VAL A 652 13.61 -9.23 -21.92
CA VAL A 652 14.36 -10.35 -22.52
C VAL A 652 13.81 -10.69 -23.91
N GLU A 653 12.50 -10.87 -24.08
CA GLU A 653 11.89 -11.16 -25.39
C GLU A 653 12.14 -10.03 -26.39
N LEU A 654 12.00 -8.75 -25.97
CA LEU A 654 12.28 -7.62 -26.84
C LEU A 654 13.73 -7.66 -27.35
N ARG A 655 14.68 -7.91 -26.46
CA ARG A 655 16.09 -7.95 -26.82
C ARG A 655 16.39 -9.11 -27.76
N SER A 656 15.89 -10.31 -27.47
CA SER A 656 16.05 -11.49 -28.35
C SER A 656 15.47 -11.23 -29.72
N GLN A 657 14.28 -10.66 -29.83
CA GLN A 657 13.65 -10.32 -31.12
C GLN A 657 14.50 -9.33 -31.94
N ILE A 658 15.14 -8.37 -31.29
CA ILE A 658 16.03 -7.44 -32.00
C ILE A 658 17.31 -8.16 -32.44
N GLU A 659 17.90 -8.99 -31.57
CA GLU A 659 19.14 -9.73 -31.84
C GLU A 659 18.98 -10.79 -32.94
N GLU A 660 17.76 -11.31 -33.16
CA GLU A 660 17.43 -12.21 -34.30
C GLU A 660 17.43 -11.49 -35.67
N SER A 661 17.36 -10.17 -35.68
CA SER A 661 17.32 -9.34 -36.88
C SER A 661 18.66 -8.59 -37.08
N ALA A 662 18.77 -7.84 -38.18
CA ALA A 662 19.91 -6.95 -38.37
C ALA A 662 19.86 -5.86 -37.30
N HIS A 663 20.89 -5.80 -36.46
CA HIS A 663 20.96 -4.93 -35.31
C HIS A 663 22.37 -4.36 -35.07
N PHE A 664 22.48 -3.46 -34.09
CA PHE A 664 23.75 -2.95 -33.60
C PHE A 664 23.60 -2.61 -32.11
N THR A 665 24.71 -2.58 -31.38
CA THR A 665 24.76 -2.00 -30.04
C THR A 665 25.16 -0.53 -30.14
N ILE A 666 24.61 0.30 -29.26
CA ILE A 666 24.99 1.73 -29.19
C ILE A 666 26.49 1.85 -29.04
N GLY A 667 27.11 1.12 -28.10
CA GLY A 667 28.58 1.13 -27.89
C GLY A 667 29.39 0.58 -29.05
N GLY A 668 28.79 -0.19 -29.95
CA GLY A 668 29.43 -0.65 -31.17
C GLY A 668 29.73 0.49 -32.17
N ILE A 669 28.86 1.48 -32.24
CA ILE A 669 28.85 2.54 -33.24
C ILE A 669 29.19 3.94 -32.70
N VAL A 670 29.13 4.19 -31.37
CA VAL A 670 29.43 5.48 -30.77
C VAL A 670 30.53 5.40 -29.73
N ASP A 671 31.23 6.50 -29.55
CA ASP A 671 32.04 6.79 -28.37
C ASP A 671 31.24 7.69 -27.43
N VAL A 672 31.28 7.40 -26.15
CA VAL A 672 30.69 8.26 -25.10
C VAL A 672 31.75 9.25 -24.64
N ILE A 673 31.51 10.52 -24.88
CA ILE A 673 32.48 11.56 -24.59
C ILE A 673 32.40 11.95 -23.11
N PRO A 674 33.49 11.90 -22.34
CA PRO A 674 33.52 12.28 -20.94
C PRO A 674 33.18 13.77 -20.71
N GLU A 675 32.74 14.07 -19.49
CA GLU A 675 32.50 15.45 -19.06
C GLU A 675 33.76 16.33 -19.27
N LYS A 676 33.55 17.57 -19.68
CA LYS A 676 34.64 18.56 -19.89
C LYS A 676 35.75 18.11 -20.84
N THR A 677 35.44 17.29 -21.80
CA THR A 677 36.37 16.92 -22.88
C THR A 677 35.77 17.23 -24.25
N ASP A 678 36.65 17.47 -25.25
CA ASP A 678 36.23 17.49 -26.67
C ASP A 678 36.17 16.06 -27.23
N SER A 679 35.78 15.93 -28.50
CA SER A 679 35.74 14.65 -29.19
C SER A 679 37.10 13.99 -29.37
N SER A 680 38.21 14.75 -29.26
CA SER A 680 39.58 14.25 -29.29
C SER A 680 40.12 13.86 -27.89
N GLY A 681 39.30 13.97 -26.80
CA GLY A 681 39.72 13.68 -25.45
C GLY A 681 40.51 14.79 -24.72
N ARG A 682 40.63 16.00 -25.32
CA ARG A 682 41.31 17.14 -24.70
C ARG A 682 40.36 17.86 -23.73
N SER A 683 40.91 18.35 -22.63
CA SER A 683 40.14 19.08 -21.61
C SER A 683 39.58 20.41 -22.15
N VAL A 684 38.28 20.66 -21.91
CA VAL A 684 37.57 21.88 -22.27
C VAL A 684 37.33 22.70 -21.02
N ASN A 685 37.69 23.98 -21.05
CA ASN A 685 37.42 24.95 -20.00
C ASN A 685 36.53 26.07 -20.53
N PHE A 686 35.47 26.40 -19.80
CA PHE A 686 34.60 27.52 -20.16
C PHE A 686 35.25 28.86 -19.79
N LEU A 687 35.33 29.75 -20.76
CA LEU A 687 35.89 31.09 -20.54
C LEU A 687 34.89 31.97 -19.79
N PRO A 688 35.24 32.61 -18.66
CA PRO A 688 34.26 33.28 -17.81
C PRO A 688 33.44 34.37 -18.51
N ALA A 689 34.04 35.15 -19.39
CA ALA A 689 33.39 36.27 -20.06
C ALA A 689 32.64 35.90 -21.35
N GLU A 690 32.86 34.68 -21.88
CA GLU A 690 32.23 34.22 -23.11
C GLU A 690 30.79 33.87 -22.90
N VAL A 691 29.96 34.06 -23.94
CA VAL A 691 28.53 33.73 -23.89
C VAL A 691 28.32 32.34 -24.47
N TYR A 692 27.67 31.51 -23.68
CA TYR A 692 27.28 30.13 -23.99
C TYR A 692 25.78 29.99 -24.08
N ARG A 693 25.32 29.08 -24.92
CA ARG A 693 23.93 28.65 -25.02
C ARG A 693 23.72 27.42 -24.12
N HIS A 694 23.25 27.66 -22.88
CA HIS A 694 23.09 26.58 -21.89
C HIS A 694 21.79 25.80 -22.11
N VAL A 695 21.90 24.48 -22.10
CA VAL A 695 20.79 23.50 -22.26
C VAL A 695 20.68 22.64 -21.01
N GLU A 696 19.54 22.68 -20.37
CA GLU A 696 19.19 21.77 -19.29
C GLU A 696 18.29 20.61 -19.79
N ILE A 697 18.16 19.52 -19.02
CA ILE A 697 17.30 18.40 -19.38
C ILE A 697 15.85 18.83 -19.66
N GLN A 698 15.32 19.80 -18.93
CA GLN A 698 13.98 20.32 -19.14
C GLN A 698 13.80 21.02 -20.49
N ASP A 699 14.87 21.56 -21.04
CA ASP A 699 14.88 22.30 -22.30
C ASP A 699 15.00 21.38 -23.53
N VAL A 700 15.16 20.07 -23.32
CA VAL A 700 15.30 19.05 -24.38
C VAL A 700 14.00 18.30 -24.58
N GLU A 701 13.63 18.13 -25.83
CA GLU A 701 12.54 17.26 -26.29
C GLU A 701 13.06 16.21 -27.29
N VAL A 702 12.19 15.55 -28.01
CA VAL A 702 12.58 14.54 -29.03
C VAL A 702 13.19 15.23 -30.24
N GLY A 703 14.49 15.07 -30.42
CA GLY A 703 15.26 15.60 -31.56
C GLY A 703 15.55 17.09 -31.51
N THR A 704 15.07 17.83 -30.50
CA THR A 704 15.20 19.30 -30.42
C THR A 704 15.55 19.78 -29.03
N TYR A 705 16.05 21.00 -28.92
CA TYR A 705 16.38 21.64 -27.65
C TYR A 705 16.15 23.16 -27.71
N ARG A 706 15.89 23.76 -26.56
CA ARG A 706 15.94 25.20 -26.33
C ARG A 706 17.21 25.52 -25.53
N SER A 707 17.71 26.73 -25.68
CA SER A 707 18.91 27.14 -24.99
C SER A 707 18.75 28.53 -24.37
N ASN A 708 19.39 28.75 -23.22
CA ASN A 708 19.42 30.04 -22.54
C ASN A 708 20.84 30.65 -22.62
N ALA A 709 20.96 31.89 -23.08
CA ALA A 709 22.25 32.58 -23.13
C ALA A 709 22.72 32.85 -21.70
N LYS A 710 23.94 32.41 -21.36
CA LYS A 710 24.62 32.64 -20.07
C LYS A 710 26.09 32.91 -20.30
N ARG A 711 26.68 33.79 -19.52
CA ARG A 711 28.14 33.98 -19.50
C ARG A 711 28.80 32.82 -18.77
N GLY A 712 30.05 32.52 -19.03
CA GLY A 712 30.74 31.38 -18.43
C GLY A 712 30.69 31.37 -16.90
N TRP A 713 30.72 32.53 -16.23
CA TRP A 713 30.58 32.62 -14.76
C TRP A 713 29.14 32.39 -14.26
N GLU A 714 28.13 32.43 -15.13
CA GLU A 714 26.73 32.17 -14.78
C GLU A 714 26.34 30.68 -14.99
N LEU A 715 27.21 29.91 -15.62
CA LEU A 715 26.96 28.49 -15.88
C LEU A 715 26.90 27.71 -14.57
N PRO A 716 25.83 26.88 -14.35
CA PRO A 716 25.75 26.07 -13.17
C PRO A 716 26.84 24.97 -13.15
N GLN A 717 27.20 24.48 -11.97
CA GLN A 717 28.23 23.43 -11.82
C GLN A 717 27.97 22.18 -12.65
N ARG A 718 26.69 21.89 -12.95
CA ARG A 718 26.27 20.77 -13.78
C ARG A 718 26.37 21.00 -15.29
N ALA A 719 26.73 22.19 -15.76
CA ALA A 719 27.07 22.45 -17.16
C ALA A 719 28.44 21.83 -17.47
N ARG A 720 28.48 20.72 -18.21
CA ARG A 720 29.66 19.86 -18.32
C ARG A 720 30.12 19.55 -19.73
N HIS A 721 29.24 19.59 -20.71
CA HIS A 721 29.53 19.19 -22.07
C HIS A 721 29.45 20.38 -23.02
N LEU A 722 30.51 20.67 -23.73
CA LEU A 722 30.51 21.59 -24.88
C LEU A 722 30.16 20.75 -26.12
N ALA A 723 29.02 21.09 -26.77
CA ALA A 723 28.58 20.35 -27.96
C ALA A 723 29.41 20.65 -29.18
N GLU A 724 29.69 19.64 -29.96
CA GLU A 724 30.29 19.72 -31.28
C GLU A 724 29.34 19.25 -32.38
N PRO A 725 29.44 19.74 -33.61
CA PRO A 725 28.61 19.25 -34.71
C PRO A 725 28.67 17.73 -34.84
N GLY A 726 27.49 17.07 -34.95
CA GLY A 726 27.39 15.63 -35.03
C GLY A 726 27.25 14.90 -33.68
N ASP A 727 27.40 15.62 -32.56
CA ASP A 727 27.13 15.02 -31.23
C ASP A 727 25.66 14.70 -31.03
N ILE A 728 25.40 13.58 -30.38
CA ILE A 728 24.04 13.17 -29.99
C ILE A 728 23.98 13.17 -28.46
N PHE A 729 23.05 13.93 -27.92
CA PHE A 729 22.80 13.97 -26.49
C PHE A 729 21.58 13.15 -26.12
N VAL A 730 21.73 12.20 -25.19
CA VAL A 730 20.64 11.35 -24.71
C VAL A 730 20.47 11.52 -23.20
N GLY A 731 19.22 11.47 -22.72
CA GLY A 731 18.93 11.62 -21.29
C GLY A 731 19.58 10.52 -20.45
N GLY A 732 20.38 10.92 -19.46
CA GLY A 732 21.11 10.03 -18.56
C GLY A 732 20.34 9.55 -17.33
N ILE A 733 19.07 9.97 -17.15
CA ILE A 733 18.21 9.55 -16.04
C ILE A 733 16.89 8.94 -16.55
N ARG A 734 16.31 8.03 -15.79
CA ARG A 734 15.13 7.26 -16.18
C ARG A 734 13.96 8.11 -16.71
N ASN A 735 13.70 9.25 -16.09
CA ASN A 735 12.61 10.14 -16.49
C ASN A 735 12.92 10.95 -17.76
N SER A 736 14.16 10.94 -18.21
CA SER A 736 14.62 11.66 -19.40
C SER A 736 14.92 10.77 -20.61
N VAL A 737 14.59 9.49 -20.55
CA VAL A 737 14.88 8.52 -21.65
C VAL A 737 14.26 8.90 -23.00
N ARG A 738 13.24 9.76 -23.04
CA ARG A 738 12.69 10.32 -24.28
C ARG A 738 13.41 11.56 -24.78
N LYS A 739 14.29 12.13 -23.95
CA LYS A 739 14.95 13.42 -24.22
C LYS A 739 16.27 13.15 -24.91
N TRP A 740 16.34 13.56 -26.15
CA TRP A 740 17.56 13.49 -26.93
C TRP A 740 17.55 14.57 -28.01
N PHE A 741 18.72 14.98 -28.46
CA PHE A 741 18.88 15.83 -29.63
C PHE A 741 20.19 15.57 -30.32
N LEU A 742 20.24 15.93 -31.61
CA LEU A 742 21.47 15.96 -32.43
C LEU A 742 21.97 17.39 -32.51
N ALA A 743 23.22 17.60 -32.16
CA ALA A 743 23.91 18.90 -32.33
C ALA A 743 24.23 19.10 -33.82
N GLY A 744 23.45 19.92 -34.49
CA GLY A 744 23.64 20.22 -35.91
C GLY A 744 24.85 21.13 -36.18
N GLU A 745 25.12 21.44 -37.45
CA GLU A 745 26.25 22.29 -37.89
C GLU A 745 26.24 23.67 -37.27
N ASN A 746 25.10 24.18 -36.83
CA ASN A 746 24.92 25.50 -36.19
C ASN A 746 25.06 25.50 -34.65
N CYS A 747 25.54 24.42 -34.03
CA CYS A 747 25.62 24.28 -32.57
C CYS A 747 26.80 25.03 -31.93
N THR A 748 27.01 26.27 -32.27
CA THR A 748 28.13 27.09 -31.72
C THR A 748 27.89 27.45 -30.26
N ASN A 749 28.91 27.23 -29.39
CA ASN A 749 28.89 27.54 -27.95
C ASN A 749 27.72 26.94 -27.16
N VAL A 750 27.23 25.79 -27.57
CA VAL A 750 26.15 25.05 -26.85
C VAL A 750 26.79 24.27 -25.72
N VAL A 751 26.33 24.52 -24.48
CA VAL A 751 26.80 23.83 -23.27
C VAL A 751 25.65 23.05 -22.63
N VAL A 752 25.81 21.75 -22.42
CA VAL A 752 24.79 20.81 -21.97
C VAL A 752 25.10 20.34 -20.56
N THR A 753 24.03 20.11 -19.79
CA THR A 753 24.10 19.57 -18.42
C THR A 753 24.60 18.12 -18.38
N ASN A 754 25.26 17.73 -17.30
CA ASN A 754 25.75 16.37 -17.05
C ASN A 754 24.61 15.33 -16.80
N GLY A 755 23.36 15.74 -16.75
CA GLY A 755 22.22 14.82 -16.74
C GLY A 755 21.95 14.16 -18.09
N MET A 756 22.77 14.46 -19.11
CA MET A 756 22.72 13.85 -20.44
C MET A 756 24.07 13.24 -20.80
N HIS A 757 24.03 12.09 -21.47
CA HIS A 757 25.24 11.50 -22.05
C HIS A 757 25.49 12.08 -23.42
N ARG A 758 26.75 12.41 -23.69
CA ARG A 758 27.23 12.91 -24.99
C ARG A 758 27.81 11.75 -25.79
N LEU A 759 27.22 11.49 -26.94
CA LEU A 759 27.60 10.41 -27.87
C LEU A 759 28.19 11.04 -29.14
N HIS A 760 29.23 10.43 -29.67
CA HIS A 760 29.81 10.80 -30.97
C HIS A 760 29.96 9.53 -31.82
N LEU A 761 29.57 9.57 -33.10
CA LEU A 761 29.72 8.40 -33.99
C LEU A 761 31.19 8.07 -34.18
N LYS A 762 31.53 6.79 -34.09
CA LYS A 762 32.89 6.31 -34.44
C LYS A 762 33.17 6.51 -35.92
N LYS A 763 34.43 6.78 -36.21
CA LYS A 763 34.89 6.89 -37.63
C LYS A 763 34.56 5.59 -38.39
N GLY A 764 33.86 5.75 -39.52
CA GLY A 764 33.39 4.63 -40.35
C GLY A 764 32.02 4.06 -39.97
N CYS A 765 31.33 4.70 -38.98
CA CYS A 765 29.98 4.34 -38.58
C CYS A 765 28.93 5.40 -38.98
N GLU A 766 29.29 6.32 -39.89
CA GLU A 766 28.41 7.42 -40.29
C GLU A 766 27.10 6.91 -40.92
N GLU A 767 27.12 5.74 -41.61
CA GLU A 767 25.92 5.10 -42.16
C GLU A 767 24.86 4.72 -41.11
N TYR A 768 25.26 4.55 -39.86
CA TYR A 768 24.36 4.19 -38.74
C TYR A 768 23.60 5.39 -38.17
N LEU A 769 23.88 6.62 -38.59
CA LEU A 769 23.21 7.81 -38.00
C LEU A 769 21.68 7.73 -38.12
N VAL A 770 21.20 7.34 -39.28
CA VAL A 770 19.74 7.21 -39.54
C VAL A 770 19.14 6.14 -38.66
N ASP A 771 19.79 4.98 -38.57
CA ASP A 771 19.36 3.86 -37.72
C ASP A 771 19.34 4.24 -36.24
N LEU A 772 20.40 4.93 -35.78
CA LEU A 772 20.51 5.40 -34.38
C LEU A 772 19.41 6.40 -34.03
N VAL A 773 19.20 7.43 -34.84
CA VAL A 773 18.16 8.45 -34.60
C VAL A 773 16.76 7.81 -34.61
N ALA A 774 16.47 6.93 -35.55
CA ALA A 774 15.20 6.19 -35.57
C ALA A 774 15.05 5.30 -34.31
N GLY A 775 16.14 4.62 -33.93
CA GLY A 775 16.20 3.79 -32.73
C GLY A 775 15.90 4.57 -31.46
N LEU A 776 16.45 5.78 -31.28
CA LEU A 776 16.19 6.65 -30.11
C LEU A 776 14.71 7.07 -30.01
N CYS A 777 13.98 7.10 -31.12
CA CYS A 777 12.54 7.36 -31.15
C CYS A 777 11.70 6.11 -30.79
N SER A 778 12.29 4.93 -30.81
CA SER A 778 11.56 3.65 -30.68
C SER A 778 11.15 3.32 -29.24
N GLU A 779 10.12 2.48 -29.11
CA GLU A 779 9.78 1.89 -27.81
C GLU A 779 10.87 0.90 -27.35
N ALA A 780 11.55 0.24 -28.28
CA ALA A 780 12.67 -0.66 -28.01
C ALA A 780 13.79 0.04 -27.20
N TYR A 781 14.20 1.24 -27.62
CA TYR A 781 15.14 2.07 -26.86
C TYR A 781 14.61 2.41 -25.46
N ARG A 782 13.36 2.87 -25.39
CA ARG A 782 12.77 3.33 -24.11
C ARG A 782 12.61 2.22 -23.09
N VAL A 783 12.22 1.02 -23.52
CA VAL A 783 12.08 -0.15 -22.63
C VAL A 783 13.43 -0.54 -22.06
N GLN A 784 14.46 -0.66 -22.91
CA GLN A 784 15.80 -1.00 -22.46
C GLN A 784 16.36 0.04 -21.50
N MET A 785 16.30 1.34 -21.84
CA MET A 785 16.82 2.42 -21.01
C MET A 785 16.13 2.48 -19.63
N ARG A 786 14.81 2.23 -19.59
CA ARG A 786 14.09 2.18 -18.30
C ARG A 786 14.47 0.98 -17.44
N ALA A 787 14.73 -0.16 -18.05
CA ALA A 787 15.18 -1.37 -17.37
C ALA A 787 16.63 -1.23 -16.87
N LEU A 788 17.47 -0.55 -17.61
CA LEU A 788 18.89 -0.35 -17.32
C LEU A 788 19.15 0.75 -16.28
N ALA A 789 18.20 1.65 -16.03
CA ALA A 789 18.33 2.73 -15.06
C ALA A 789 18.46 2.20 -13.62
N ARG A 790 19.48 2.68 -12.87
CA ARG A 790 19.84 2.23 -11.53
C ARG A 790 19.60 3.33 -10.49
N GLY A 791 19.20 2.96 -9.30
CA GLY A 791 18.98 3.88 -8.19
C GLY A 791 17.50 4.17 -7.90
N ALA A 792 17.23 5.18 -7.06
CA ALA A 792 15.87 5.60 -6.76
C ALA A 792 15.18 6.16 -8.02
N ASP A 793 13.98 5.71 -8.32
CA ASP A 793 13.31 5.90 -9.61
C ASP A 793 13.20 7.36 -10.13
N GLY A 794 13.21 8.36 -9.24
CA GLY A 794 13.19 9.78 -9.66
C GLY A 794 14.54 10.30 -10.11
N LEU A 795 15.62 9.67 -9.63
CA LEU A 795 17.02 10.00 -9.87
C LEU A 795 17.81 8.79 -10.37
N ALA A 796 17.13 7.75 -10.86
CA ALA A 796 17.78 6.57 -11.38
C ALA A 796 18.60 6.94 -12.61
N GLU A 797 19.91 6.75 -12.51
CA GLU A 797 20.89 7.08 -13.54
C GLU A 797 21.13 5.87 -14.45
N ILE A 798 21.42 6.14 -15.70
CA ILE A 798 21.81 5.14 -16.68
C ILE A 798 23.32 5.20 -16.80
N ALA A 799 23.99 4.14 -16.40
CA ALA A 799 25.46 4.08 -16.51
C ALA A 799 25.90 3.99 -17.98
N ILE A 800 27.09 4.53 -18.26
CA ILE A 800 27.66 4.54 -19.63
C ILE A 800 27.76 3.12 -20.19
N GLU A 801 28.18 2.16 -19.38
CA GLU A 801 28.31 0.75 -19.78
C GLU A 801 26.98 0.17 -20.20
N ASP A 802 25.90 0.46 -19.42
CA ASP A 802 24.55 0.01 -19.76
C ASP A 802 24.00 0.66 -21.02
N LEU A 803 24.28 1.97 -21.23
CA LEU A 803 23.91 2.67 -22.45
C LEU A 803 24.59 2.04 -23.66
N LYS A 804 25.86 1.65 -23.54
CA LYS A 804 26.62 0.98 -24.61
C LYS A 804 26.04 -0.38 -24.98
N ASP A 805 25.45 -1.10 -24.01
CA ASP A 805 24.86 -2.42 -24.20
C ASP A 805 23.44 -2.38 -24.80
N VAL A 806 22.85 -1.21 -25.02
CA VAL A 806 21.53 -1.08 -25.66
C VAL A 806 21.60 -1.57 -27.11
N VAL A 807 20.73 -2.51 -27.46
CA VAL A 807 20.62 -3.10 -28.79
C VAL A 807 19.48 -2.43 -29.57
N LEU A 808 19.74 -2.02 -30.78
CA LEU A 808 18.77 -1.36 -31.66
C LEU A 808 18.72 -2.03 -33.02
N PRO A 809 17.51 -2.13 -33.64
CA PRO A 809 17.39 -2.71 -34.97
C PRO A 809 17.91 -1.77 -36.05
N ARG A 810 18.45 -2.33 -37.13
CA ARG A 810 18.75 -1.59 -38.35
C ARG A 810 17.51 -1.46 -39.24
N ILE A 811 17.38 -0.34 -39.94
CA ILE A 811 16.40 -0.16 -40.99
C ILE A 811 16.95 -0.84 -42.25
N THR A 812 16.43 -2.07 -42.53
CA THR A 812 16.83 -2.87 -43.70
C THR A 812 15.97 -2.59 -44.94
N ASP A 813 14.77 -2.03 -44.74
CA ASP A 813 13.87 -1.66 -45.84
C ASP A 813 14.32 -0.31 -46.46
N PRO A 814 14.65 -0.27 -47.72
CA PRO A 814 15.09 0.94 -48.41
C PRO A 814 14.04 2.06 -48.46
N ASP A 815 12.77 1.68 -48.57
CA ASP A 815 11.66 2.63 -48.68
C ASP A 815 11.49 3.35 -47.33
N ILE A 816 11.50 2.60 -46.19
CA ILE A 816 11.42 3.16 -44.86
C ILE A 816 12.65 4.06 -44.59
N ARG A 817 13.84 3.60 -45.01
CA ARG A 817 15.06 4.39 -44.87
C ARG A 817 14.97 5.72 -45.61
N SER A 818 14.49 5.68 -46.86
CA SER A 818 14.28 6.86 -47.72
C SER A 818 13.29 7.87 -47.08
N ASP A 819 12.29 7.39 -46.37
CA ASP A 819 11.34 8.25 -45.69
C ASP A 819 11.91 8.90 -44.43
N VAL A 820 12.78 8.21 -43.66
CA VAL A 820 13.38 8.72 -42.40
C VAL A 820 14.57 9.62 -42.67
N GLU A 821 15.42 9.35 -43.62
CA GLU A 821 16.68 10.04 -43.90
C GLU A 821 16.52 11.57 -44.08
N PRO A 822 15.53 12.12 -44.78
CA PRO A 822 15.34 13.56 -44.90
C PRO A 822 15.10 14.29 -43.60
N PHE A 823 14.50 13.61 -42.60
CA PHE A 823 14.28 14.18 -41.28
C PHE A 823 15.60 14.24 -40.48
N VAL A 824 16.42 13.19 -40.59
CA VAL A 824 17.74 13.13 -39.96
C VAL A 824 18.65 14.20 -40.57
N GLN A 825 18.68 14.35 -41.89
CA GLN A 825 19.45 15.40 -42.56
C GLN A 825 19.07 16.80 -42.12
N ARG A 826 17.80 17.07 -41.86
CA ARG A 826 17.38 18.38 -41.31
C ARG A 826 17.97 18.62 -39.91
N LEU A 827 18.06 17.59 -39.07
CA LEU A 827 18.72 17.71 -37.76
C LEU A 827 20.22 17.96 -37.89
N VAL A 828 20.89 17.29 -38.85
CA VAL A 828 22.32 17.48 -39.11
C VAL A 828 22.64 18.92 -39.56
N VAL A 829 21.88 19.46 -40.48
CA VAL A 829 22.05 20.86 -40.96
C VAL A 829 21.71 21.86 -39.85
N GLY A 830 21.06 21.40 -38.78
CA GLY A 830 20.63 22.27 -37.67
C GLY A 830 19.53 23.21 -38.12
N ALA A 831 18.52 22.67 -38.79
CA ALA A 831 17.33 23.42 -39.18
C ALA A 831 16.73 24.02 -37.89
N SER A 832 16.75 25.35 -37.84
CA SER A 832 16.22 26.14 -36.73
C SER A 832 14.83 25.70 -36.38
N SER A 833 14.51 25.69 -35.09
CA SER A 833 13.13 25.52 -34.64
C SER A 833 12.22 26.51 -35.38
N LEU A 834 10.92 26.20 -35.50
CA LEU A 834 9.97 27.14 -36.11
C LEU A 834 10.09 28.56 -35.45
N GLU A 835 10.36 28.60 -34.12
CA GLU A 835 10.56 29.83 -33.38
C GLU A 835 11.81 30.61 -33.87
N GLU A 836 12.96 29.93 -34.01
CA GLU A 836 14.20 30.58 -34.52
C GLU A 836 14.00 31.04 -35.98
N LYS A 837 13.26 30.28 -36.77
CA LYS A 837 12.94 30.69 -38.15
C LYS A 837 12.04 31.90 -38.18
N VAL A 838 11.02 31.96 -37.30
CA VAL A 838 10.13 33.09 -37.16
C VAL A 838 10.91 34.32 -36.65
N GLU A 839 11.77 34.14 -35.65
CA GLU A 839 12.61 35.21 -35.13
C GLU A 839 13.57 35.78 -36.19
N SER A 840 14.17 34.88 -37.00
CA SER A 840 15.00 35.30 -38.14
C SER A 840 14.18 36.11 -39.16
N LEU A 841 12.99 35.64 -39.53
CA LEU A 841 12.11 36.35 -40.46
C LEU A 841 11.61 37.69 -39.88
N MET A 842 11.42 37.77 -38.56
CA MET A 842 11.12 39.05 -37.88
C MET A 842 12.31 40.00 -37.88
N ALA A 843 13.50 39.48 -37.61
CA ALA A 843 14.76 40.28 -37.65
C ALA A 843 15.07 40.77 -39.08
N GLU A 844 14.76 39.97 -40.08
CA GLU A 844 14.91 40.34 -41.51
C GLU A 844 13.82 41.31 -42.00
N GLY A 845 12.82 41.62 -41.17
CA GLY A 845 11.70 42.48 -41.51
C GLY A 845 10.67 41.89 -42.49
N THR A 846 10.85 40.60 -42.85
CA THR A 846 9.93 39.84 -43.75
C THR A 846 8.65 39.40 -43.07
N PHE A 847 8.58 39.38 -41.74
CA PHE A 847 7.45 39.01 -40.93
C PHE A 847 7.35 39.89 -39.68
N SER A 848 6.19 40.46 -39.38
CA SER A 848 5.95 41.23 -38.17
C SER A 848 4.62 40.85 -37.52
N TYR A 849 4.62 40.67 -36.21
CA TYR A 849 3.39 40.63 -35.42
C TYR A 849 2.98 42.05 -35.02
N PRO A 850 1.67 42.36 -34.99
CA PRO A 850 1.25 43.60 -34.36
C PRO A 850 1.67 43.59 -32.88
N ASN A 851 2.25 44.66 -32.38
CA ASN A 851 2.60 44.78 -30.98
C ASN A 851 1.35 44.47 -30.13
N PRO A 852 1.43 43.63 -29.12
CA PRO A 852 0.32 43.48 -28.20
C PRO A 852 -0.02 44.82 -27.58
N PRO A 853 -1.32 45.17 -27.38
CA PRO A 853 -1.70 46.41 -26.74
C PRO A 853 -0.95 46.55 -25.42
N ALA A 854 -0.36 47.76 -25.17
CA ALA A 854 0.36 48.04 -23.94
C ALA A 854 -0.49 47.58 -22.75
N ARG A 855 0.05 46.73 -21.87
CA ARG A 855 -0.65 46.31 -20.66
C ARG A 855 -1.02 47.61 -19.90
N PRO A 856 -2.29 47.80 -19.49
CA PRO A 856 -2.64 48.94 -18.67
C PRO A 856 -1.74 48.89 -17.40
N ASP A 857 -1.10 49.98 -17.12
CA ASP A 857 -0.27 50.18 -15.92
C ASP A 857 -1.11 49.84 -14.67
N HIS A 858 -0.81 48.75 -14.00
CA HIS A 858 -1.41 48.39 -12.73
C HIS A 858 -0.94 49.23 -11.53
N THR A 859 -0.37 50.41 -11.74
CA THR A 859 0.09 51.34 -10.68
C THR A 859 -0.97 52.33 -10.19
N SER A 860 -2.24 52.17 -10.57
CA SER A 860 -3.34 53.06 -10.13
C SER A 860 -4.49 52.33 -9.46
N LEU A 861 -4.22 51.31 -8.64
CA LEU A 861 -5.18 50.80 -7.66
C LEU A 861 -4.41 50.49 -6.35
N VAL A 862 -4.23 51.57 -5.56
CA VAL A 862 -4.07 51.47 -4.10
C VAL A 862 -5.46 51.69 -3.49
#